data_e2b98a20d0cf8753aa34127968980e4a
#
_entry.id   e2b98a20d0cf8753aa34127968980e4a
#
_cell.length_a   1.000
_cell.length_b   1.000
_cell.length_c   1.000
_cell.angle_alpha   90.00
_cell.angle_beta   90.00
_cell.angle_gamma   90.00
#
_symmetry.space_group_name_H-M   'P 1'
#
loop_
_entity.id
_entity.type
_entity.pdbx_description
1 polymer ?
#
loop_
_entity_poly.entity_id
_entity_poly.type
_entity_poly.pdbx_seq_one_letter_code
_entity_poly.pdbx_strand_id
1 'polypeptide(L)'
;MSFNDPFSILFGNGGDSRRNNANNDDPIILDVEADGDGPARNTNAGPSGSSRPPRGPANPRITRKPASGGSGGSRGSKILIGVVLALAIIVGLFFGLSRFITDLMWYGQLGFQSVVWTQLGVKIGLWVAYALLMALTGFVSAWLAIRARPDSADGSTIRINGDVVEVGKSVSSKTARRVAVVISLIVGVIFGSQFNANWSEILLMFNAQSFGTTDPQFGLDNGFYVFVLPGLKLVLAAVAMLLGVGLVFSVVTHVLMGGIRITMPVNGRGLFSITKRCRRQLGIWLMLNMFAWAVRQMIGVFDQLTVQGSRITGASYTAVHANIPVTFIMAALTAILGVVLGIWLMRSHTLEGQASIGVRASAALKAWRVPVTSIAVVVVVGLVLTVAWPVLLQRFRVNPNAQEMESTYIQRNIDATRAAYGLDKLKTEQYKVTDKGEQGALAKEGDTTAQIRLLDPQVVSPTFKQLQQSKQYYTFADTLAVDKYEIDGVSQDTVIAARELDLAGNDNRNWVNDHTVYTHGYGVVAAYGNKVTADGQPEFFESGIPTQGKLTESEKYEPRIYFSPNTTEYSIVGAPEGTQAWEFDYPTGSEGALTTFKGDGGPSVGNLFSRILYAIRFGSDQILFSDRVTSESQILYDRSPKERVAKVAPYLTLDGRVYPAVVDGRVKWIVDGYTTSDAYPYSQMTDLGSATKDSTTVSSATVSSLGSQKANYIRNSVKATVDAYDGSVDLYVWDPVSYTHLRAHETELHLV
;
A
#
# COMPACT_ATOMS: atom_id res chain seq x y z
N MET A 1 -16.67 -26.88 18.86
CA MET A 1 -15.76 -26.86 17.71
C MET A 1 -16.58 -27.15 16.47
N SER A 2 -17.03 -26.12 15.80
CA SER A 2 -17.97 -26.19 14.68
C SER A 2 -17.20 -26.24 13.38
N PHE A 3 -17.40 -27.30 12.61
CA PHE A 3 -16.87 -27.48 11.27
C PHE A 3 -17.66 -26.61 10.30
N ASN A 4 -17.01 -25.65 9.65
CA ASN A 4 -17.55 -24.98 8.49
C ASN A 4 -17.31 -25.82 7.23
N ASP A 5 -18.40 -26.33 6.70
CA ASP A 5 -18.50 -27.13 5.46
C ASP A 5 -18.45 -26.17 4.24
N PRO A 6 -17.54 -26.34 3.27
CA PRO A 6 -17.45 -25.48 2.08
C PRO A 6 -18.55 -25.72 1.02
N PHE A 7 -19.52 -26.59 1.26
CA PHE A 7 -20.58 -26.93 0.28
C PHE A 7 -21.89 -26.15 0.40
N SER A 8 -22.00 -25.17 1.34
CA SER A 8 -23.27 -24.45 1.57
C SER A 8 -23.59 -23.32 0.57
N ILE A 9 -22.76 -23.10 -0.44
CA ILE A 9 -22.93 -21.97 -1.40
C ILE A 9 -23.72 -22.37 -2.67
N LEU A 10 -24.04 -23.64 -2.89
CA LEU A 10 -24.59 -24.09 -4.19
C LEU A 10 -26.08 -24.42 -4.23
N PHE A 11 -26.84 -24.40 -3.13
CA PHE A 11 -28.30 -24.64 -3.19
C PHE A 11 -29.03 -23.69 -2.25
N GLY A 12 -29.50 -22.57 -2.82
CA GLY A 12 -30.51 -21.74 -2.19
C GLY A 12 -31.89 -22.38 -2.34
N ASN A 13 -32.61 -22.50 -1.25
CA ASN A 13 -34.06 -22.60 -1.31
C ASN A 13 -34.70 -21.92 -0.09
N GLY A 14 -35.74 -21.14 -0.38
CA GLY A 14 -36.42 -20.25 0.52
C GLY A 14 -37.36 -20.96 1.52
N GLY A 15 -37.79 -20.17 2.48
CA GLY A 15 -38.90 -20.55 3.37
C GLY A 15 -38.92 -19.80 4.69
N ASP A 16 -39.82 -18.85 4.72
CA ASP A 16 -40.46 -18.14 5.81
C ASP A 16 -40.36 -18.69 7.25
N SER A 17 -40.15 -17.79 8.22
CA SER A 17 -41.10 -17.32 9.24
C SER A 17 -40.49 -16.96 10.62
N ARG A 18 -40.68 -15.72 11.01
CA ARG A 18 -41.08 -15.16 12.32
C ARG A 18 -40.49 -15.67 13.66
N ARG A 19 -39.85 -14.83 14.41
CA ARG A 19 -40.29 -14.15 15.65
C ARG A 19 -39.17 -13.71 16.60
N ASN A 20 -39.25 -12.40 16.93
CA ASN A 20 -39.09 -11.74 18.24
C ASN A 20 -37.84 -11.95 19.13
N ASN A 21 -37.08 -10.95 19.46
CA ASN A 21 -37.21 -9.91 20.46
C ASN A 21 -35.85 -9.20 20.71
N ALA A 22 -35.85 -7.92 20.57
CA ALA A 22 -35.63 -6.86 21.59
C ALA A 22 -34.25 -6.80 22.28
N ASN A 23 -33.52 -5.77 22.04
CA ASN A 23 -33.18 -4.60 22.82
C ASN A 23 -31.99 -3.84 22.24
N ASN A 24 -32.25 -2.61 21.87
CA ASN A 24 -31.76 -1.31 22.35
C ASN A 24 -30.23 -1.14 22.39
N ASP A 25 -29.72 -0.23 21.54
CA ASP A 25 -29.39 1.16 21.86
C ASP A 25 -28.76 1.84 20.64
N ASP A 26 -29.53 2.73 19.99
CA ASP A 26 -29.02 3.68 18.99
C ASP A 26 -28.96 5.10 19.64
N PRO A 27 -27.94 5.90 19.37
CA PRO A 27 -27.92 7.30 19.72
C PRO A 27 -28.53 8.19 18.63
N ILE A 28 -29.38 9.07 19.09
CA ILE A 28 -30.19 10.11 18.48
C ILE A 28 -29.32 11.11 17.68
N ILE A 29 -29.73 11.39 16.44
CA ILE A 29 -29.31 12.58 15.67
C ILE A 29 -30.55 13.51 15.58
N LEU A 30 -30.39 14.74 16.07
CA LEU A 30 -31.36 15.81 15.99
C LEU A 30 -31.29 16.51 14.62
N ASP A 31 -32.42 16.46 13.90
CA ASP A 31 -32.70 17.37 12.78
C ASP A 31 -33.46 18.59 13.29
N VAL A 32 -33.01 19.77 12.88
CA VAL A 32 -33.66 21.05 13.12
C VAL A 32 -34.45 21.45 11.90
N GLU A 33 -35.76 21.44 12.02
CA GLU A 33 -36.70 22.06 11.08
C GLU A 33 -36.75 23.59 11.27
N ALA A 34 -36.98 24.32 10.18
CA ALA A 34 -37.41 25.70 10.22
C ALA A 34 -38.61 25.90 9.29
N ASP A 35 -39.68 26.34 9.92
CA ASP A 35 -41.03 26.67 9.42
C ASP A 35 -41.08 27.81 8.40
N GLY A 36 -42.22 27.83 7.67
CA GLY A 36 -42.69 29.03 6.99
C GLY A 36 -43.92 28.85 6.08
N ASP A 37 -45.07 28.82 6.69
CA ASP A 37 -46.45 29.29 6.30
C ASP A 37 -46.93 29.34 4.85
N GLY A 38 -48.14 28.70 4.68
CA GLY A 38 -49.09 28.81 3.57
C GLY A 38 -49.98 30.11 3.61
N PRO A 39 -51.17 30.22 2.98
CA PRO A 39 -52.24 29.23 2.82
C PRO A 39 -53.05 29.23 1.48
N ALA A 40 -53.71 28.14 1.22
CA ALA A 40 -55.06 27.79 0.78
C ALA A 40 -55.90 28.62 -0.22
N ARG A 41 -56.58 27.92 -1.06
CA ARG A 41 -58.02 27.75 -1.38
C ARG A 41 -58.43 27.73 -2.85
N ASN A 42 -58.94 26.59 -3.26
CA ASN A 42 -60.30 26.22 -3.65
C ASN A 42 -60.82 26.84 -4.97
N THR A 43 -61.42 26.19 -5.93
CA THR A 43 -62.54 25.26 -6.03
C THR A 43 -62.99 25.09 -7.47
N ASN A 44 -63.39 23.89 -7.84
CA ASN A 44 -64.59 23.46 -8.57
C ASN A 44 -64.80 23.60 -10.10
N ALA A 45 -65.09 22.43 -10.64
CA ALA A 45 -66.24 22.00 -11.48
C ALA A 45 -66.20 22.19 -13.01
N GLY A 46 -66.34 21.08 -13.66
CA GLY A 46 -66.73 20.91 -15.05
C GLY A 46 -68.24 21.16 -15.25
N PRO A 47 -68.93 20.71 -16.32
CA PRO A 47 -68.59 19.73 -17.36
C PRO A 47 -69.10 20.04 -18.79
N SER A 48 -68.80 19.15 -19.75
CA SER A 48 -69.62 18.72 -20.90
C SER A 48 -69.83 19.57 -22.14
N GLY A 49 -69.70 18.90 -23.34
CA GLY A 49 -70.55 19.18 -24.47
C GLY A 49 -69.89 19.12 -25.86
N SER A 50 -69.95 17.95 -26.46
CA SER A 50 -70.17 17.58 -27.85
C SER A 50 -70.20 18.63 -28.96
N SER A 51 -69.58 18.40 -30.14
CA SER A 51 -70.13 18.16 -31.48
C SER A 51 -69.20 18.56 -32.63
N ARG A 52 -69.11 17.64 -33.57
CA ARG A 52 -68.50 17.81 -34.94
C ARG A 52 -69.58 18.28 -35.96
N PRO A 53 -69.20 18.48 -37.27
CA PRO A 53 -68.29 19.35 -38.04
C PRO A 53 -69.07 20.29 -39.03
N PRO A 54 -68.57 20.92 -40.13
CA PRO A 54 -67.99 20.38 -41.34
C PRO A 54 -66.95 21.22 -42.13
N ARG A 55 -66.46 20.59 -43.18
CA ARG A 55 -65.45 20.84 -44.22
C ARG A 55 -65.36 22.21 -44.90
N GLY A 56 -64.15 22.65 -45.26
CA GLY A 56 -63.36 23.10 -46.39
C GLY A 56 -63.65 24.50 -47.00
N PRO A 57 -62.79 25.07 -47.88
CA PRO A 57 -61.65 24.57 -48.63
C PRO A 57 -60.42 25.52 -48.77
N ALA A 58 -59.29 24.90 -49.26
CA ALA A 58 -58.18 25.42 -50.08
C ALA A 58 -57.32 26.66 -49.73
N ASN A 59 -56.04 26.32 -49.47
CA ASN A 59 -54.73 26.90 -49.84
C ASN A 59 -54.57 28.43 -50.10
N PRO A 60 -53.40 29.02 -49.68
CA PRO A 60 -52.13 28.77 -50.39
C PRO A 60 -50.87 28.66 -49.49
N ARG A 61 -49.86 28.01 -50.07
CA ARG A 61 -48.49 27.85 -49.62
C ARG A 61 -47.87 29.17 -49.18
N ILE A 62 -47.34 29.17 -47.93
CA ILE A 62 -46.27 30.08 -47.54
C ILE A 62 -45.10 29.23 -47.05
N THR A 63 -44.07 29.23 -47.90
CA THR A 63 -42.74 28.69 -47.53
C THR A 63 -42.14 29.53 -46.42
N ARG A 64 -42.11 29.01 -45.19
CA ARG A 64 -41.22 29.50 -44.10
C ARG A 64 -39.92 28.70 -44.14
N LYS A 65 -38.84 29.39 -44.55
CA LYS A 65 -37.47 28.93 -44.25
C LYS A 65 -37.34 28.69 -42.76
N PRO A 66 -36.74 27.57 -42.29
CA PRO A 66 -36.36 27.45 -40.90
C PRO A 66 -35.25 28.48 -40.63
N ALA A 67 -35.50 29.35 -39.67
CA ALA A 67 -34.47 30.22 -39.11
C ALA A 67 -33.40 29.33 -38.47
N SER A 68 -32.22 29.36 -39.05
CA SER A 68 -31.04 28.84 -38.43
C SER A 68 -30.74 29.64 -37.15
N GLY A 69 -31.21 29.14 -36.01
CA GLY A 69 -30.78 29.60 -34.72
C GLY A 69 -29.31 29.31 -34.57
N GLY A 70 -28.46 30.23 -34.98
CA GLY A 70 -27.05 30.22 -34.69
C GLY A 70 -26.85 30.40 -33.21
N SER A 71 -26.55 29.33 -32.47
CA SER A 71 -25.92 29.43 -31.15
C SER A 71 -24.50 29.96 -31.34
N GLY A 72 -24.42 31.25 -31.59
CA GLY A 72 -23.18 32.01 -31.56
C GLY A 72 -22.70 32.14 -30.11
N GLY A 73 -22.21 31.06 -29.52
CA GLY A 73 -21.36 31.19 -28.37
C GLY A 73 -20.18 32.06 -28.77
N SER A 74 -20.13 33.30 -28.29
CA SER A 74 -19.14 34.29 -28.70
C SER A 74 -17.75 33.67 -28.52
N ARG A 75 -16.86 33.83 -29.48
CA ARG A 75 -15.45 33.42 -29.37
C ARG A 75 -14.83 33.92 -28.05
N GLY A 76 -15.28 35.05 -27.54
CA GLY A 76 -14.88 35.58 -26.22
C GLY A 76 -15.23 34.70 -25.04
N SER A 77 -16.40 34.08 -25.01
CA SER A 77 -16.79 33.16 -23.91
C SER A 77 -15.96 31.88 -23.93
N LYS A 78 -15.60 31.33 -25.04
CA LYS A 78 -14.73 30.15 -25.15
C LYS A 78 -13.27 30.49 -24.77
N ILE A 79 -12.79 31.69 -25.11
CA ILE A 79 -11.48 32.17 -24.71
C ILE A 79 -11.45 32.42 -23.21
N LEU A 80 -12.49 33.03 -22.62
CA LEU A 80 -12.61 33.26 -21.20
C LEU A 80 -12.61 31.93 -20.40
N ILE A 81 -13.39 30.96 -20.84
CA ILE A 81 -13.41 29.61 -20.22
C ILE A 81 -12.03 28.94 -20.32
N GLY A 82 -11.38 29.07 -21.51
CA GLY A 82 -10.02 28.56 -21.69
C GLY A 82 -9.00 29.21 -20.76
N VAL A 83 -9.06 30.53 -20.57
CA VAL A 83 -8.19 31.29 -19.65
C VAL A 83 -8.46 30.90 -18.20
N VAL A 84 -9.73 30.79 -17.77
CA VAL A 84 -10.10 30.39 -16.42
C VAL A 84 -9.62 28.95 -16.14
N LEU A 85 -9.79 28.02 -17.10
CA LEU A 85 -9.31 26.66 -16.96
C LEU A 85 -7.79 26.59 -16.89
N ALA A 86 -7.09 27.35 -17.74
CA ALA A 86 -5.63 27.44 -17.70
C ALA A 86 -5.14 28.02 -16.37
N LEU A 87 -5.78 29.07 -15.88
CA LEU A 87 -5.45 29.66 -14.57
C LEU A 87 -5.70 28.66 -13.43
N ALA A 88 -6.83 27.94 -13.44
CA ALA A 88 -7.12 26.91 -12.47
C ALA A 88 -6.08 25.76 -12.50
N ILE A 89 -5.64 25.36 -13.70
CA ILE A 89 -4.57 24.36 -13.86
C ILE A 89 -3.24 24.90 -13.32
N ILE A 90 -2.88 26.14 -13.62
CA ILE A 90 -1.64 26.77 -13.13
C ILE A 90 -1.65 26.88 -11.62
N VAL A 91 -2.78 27.31 -11.02
CA VAL A 91 -2.94 27.39 -9.56
C VAL A 91 -2.87 25.99 -8.94
N GLY A 92 -3.57 25.00 -9.49
CA GLY A 92 -3.51 23.62 -9.03
C GLY A 92 -2.09 23.01 -9.11
N LEU A 93 -1.39 23.26 -10.21
CA LEU A 93 0.01 22.88 -10.38
C LEU A 93 0.92 23.58 -9.37
N PHE A 94 0.69 24.87 -9.10
CA PHE A 94 1.47 25.63 -8.14
C PHE A 94 1.31 25.10 -6.70
N PHE A 95 0.09 24.75 -6.28
CA PHE A 95 -0.16 24.09 -4.98
C PHE A 95 0.50 22.72 -4.88
N GLY A 96 0.38 21.90 -5.92
CA GLY A 96 1.03 20.59 -5.98
C GLY A 96 2.56 20.68 -5.98
N LEU A 97 3.11 21.63 -6.73
CA LEU A 97 4.55 21.87 -6.84
C LEU A 97 5.11 22.44 -5.53
N SER A 98 4.35 23.30 -4.82
CA SER A 98 4.74 23.83 -3.52
C SER A 98 5.02 22.69 -2.51
N ARG A 99 4.12 21.71 -2.44
CA ARG A 99 4.30 20.56 -1.54
C ARG A 99 5.53 19.72 -1.92
N PHE A 100 5.71 19.47 -3.21
CA PHE A 100 6.86 18.72 -3.71
C PHE A 100 8.19 19.45 -3.43
N ILE A 101 8.26 20.77 -3.68
CA ILE A 101 9.48 21.55 -3.44
C ILE A 101 9.80 21.60 -1.95
N THR A 102 8.80 21.82 -1.08
CA THR A 102 9.03 21.84 0.38
C THR A 102 9.45 20.48 0.92
N ASP A 103 8.92 19.37 0.37
CA ASP A 103 9.40 18.03 0.70
C ASP A 103 10.86 17.84 0.25
N LEU A 104 11.21 18.28 -0.97
CA LEU A 104 12.59 18.21 -1.47
C LEU A 104 13.56 19.04 -0.61
N MET A 105 13.14 20.22 -0.13
CA MET A 105 13.92 21.04 0.81
C MET A 105 14.12 20.30 2.14
N TRP A 106 13.10 19.64 2.66
CA TRP A 106 13.16 18.86 3.89
C TRP A 106 14.12 17.66 3.76
N TYR A 107 14.00 16.88 2.68
CA TYR A 107 14.93 15.79 2.42
C TYR A 107 16.37 16.28 2.18
N GLY A 108 16.50 17.48 1.61
CA GLY A 108 17.81 18.12 1.38
C GLY A 108 18.50 18.51 2.67
N GLN A 109 17.76 19.06 3.62
CA GLN A 109 18.27 19.44 4.93
C GLN A 109 18.76 18.21 5.73
N LEU A 110 18.07 17.07 5.59
CA LEU A 110 18.47 15.82 6.25
C LEU A 110 19.52 15.00 5.49
N GLY A 111 19.90 15.39 4.26
CA GLY A 111 20.85 14.63 3.44
C GLY A 111 20.24 13.44 2.67
N PHE A 112 18.92 13.23 2.72
CA PHE A 112 18.22 12.09 2.12
C PHE A 112 17.51 12.39 0.78
N GLN A 113 17.98 13.36 0.00
CA GLN A 113 17.38 13.67 -1.31
C GLN A 113 17.38 12.49 -2.28
N SER A 114 18.36 11.60 -2.18
CA SER A 114 18.45 10.38 -3.00
C SER A 114 17.20 9.51 -2.90
N VAL A 115 16.56 9.43 -1.72
CA VAL A 115 15.32 8.68 -1.50
C VAL A 115 14.20 9.17 -2.42
N VAL A 116 14.03 10.51 -2.52
CA VAL A 116 13.00 11.12 -3.38
C VAL A 116 13.29 10.86 -4.85
N TRP A 117 14.54 11.11 -5.28
CA TRP A 117 14.92 10.96 -6.69
C TRP A 117 14.89 9.50 -7.16
N THR A 118 15.32 8.56 -6.32
CA THR A 118 15.24 7.13 -6.62
C THR A 118 13.80 6.67 -6.76
N GLN A 119 12.95 6.99 -5.79
CA GLN A 119 11.53 6.63 -5.85
C GLN A 119 10.84 7.23 -7.08
N LEU A 120 11.04 8.52 -7.32
CA LEU A 120 10.40 9.23 -8.44
C LEU A 120 10.93 8.71 -9.78
N GLY A 121 12.24 8.53 -9.89
CA GLY A 121 12.89 8.05 -11.11
C GLY A 121 12.44 6.64 -11.48
N VAL A 122 12.41 5.72 -10.51
CA VAL A 122 11.95 4.34 -10.74
C VAL A 122 10.45 4.31 -11.07
N LYS A 123 9.62 5.02 -10.31
CA LYS A 123 8.17 5.09 -10.57
C LYS A 123 7.86 5.64 -11.96
N ILE A 124 8.48 6.75 -12.35
CA ILE A 124 8.30 7.35 -13.68
C ILE A 124 8.88 6.44 -14.76
N GLY A 125 10.08 5.88 -14.54
CA GLY A 125 10.74 4.98 -15.48
C GLY A 125 9.88 3.75 -15.78
N LEU A 126 9.38 3.07 -14.76
CA LEU A 126 8.48 1.92 -14.91
C LEU A 126 7.17 2.30 -15.57
N TRP A 127 6.57 3.43 -15.18
CA TRP A 127 5.36 3.93 -15.80
C TRP A 127 5.54 4.19 -17.30
N VAL A 128 6.57 4.92 -17.68
CA VAL A 128 6.86 5.25 -19.09
C VAL A 128 7.18 3.99 -19.89
N ALA A 129 8.06 3.13 -19.36
CA ALA A 129 8.44 1.90 -20.05
C ALA A 129 7.23 0.99 -20.32
N TYR A 130 6.41 0.76 -19.30
CA TYR A 130 5.24 -0.10 -19.44
C TYR A 130 4.13 0.55 -20.28
N ALA A 131 3.92 1.87 -20.16
CA ALA A 131 2.99 2.62 -21.00
C ALA A 131 3.36 2.54 -22.49
N LEU A 132 4.66 2.67 -22.80
CA LEU A 132 5.15 2.54 -24.18
C LEU A 132 4.99 1.11 -24.72
N LEU A 133 5.31 0.10 -23.92
CA LEU A 133 5.12 -1.30 -24.31
C LEU A 133 3.63 -1.62 -24.56
N MET A 134 2.75 -1.13 -23.70
CA MET A 134 1.32 -1.32 -23.80
C MET A 134 0.75 -0.60 -25.04
N ALA A 135 1.14 0.65 -25.27
CA ALA A 135 0.76 1.42 -26.44
C ALA A 135 1.28 0.77 -27.73
N LEU A 136 2.53 0.31 -27.75
CA LEU A 136 3.11 -0.40 -28.88
C LEU A 136 2.33 -1.69 -29.20
N THR A 137 2.05 -2.49 -28.18
CA THR A 137 1.29 -3.75 -28.33
C THR A 137 -0.09 -3.51 -28.89
N GLY A 138 -0.83 -2.54 -28.33
CA GLY A 138 -2.15 -2.13 -28.85
C GLY A 138 -2.09 -1.64 -30.28
N PHE A 139 -1.14 -0.75 -30.58
CA PHE A 139 -0.94 -0.21 -31.94
C PHE A 139 -0.57 -1.29 -32.95
N VAL A 140 0.43 -2.14 -32.64
CA VAL A 140 0.86 -3.22 -33.54
C VAL A 140 -0.29 -4.19 -33.82
N SER A 141 -1.04 -4.57 -32.78
CA SER A 141 -2.21 -5.44 -32.89
C SER A 141 -3.29 -4.85 -33.79
N ALA A 142 -3.64 -3.58 -33.59
CA ALA A 142 -4.59 -2.86 -34.41
C ALA A 142 -4.07 -2.64 -35.86
N TRP A 143 -2.80 -2.29 -36.01
CA TRP A 143 -2.18 -2.09 -37.32
C TRP A 143 -2.19 -3.35 -38.17
N LEU A 144 -1.84 -4.51 -37.59
CA LEU A 144 -1.92 -5.80 -38.25
C LEU A 144 -3.35 -6.14 -38.68
N ALA A 145 -4.34 -5.86 -37.81
CA ALA A 145 -5.76 -6.07 -38.12
C ALA A 145 -6.26 -5.14 -39.21
N ILE A 146 -5.87 -3.86 -39.22
CA ILE A 146 -6.20 -2.90 -40.28
C ILE A 146 -5.56 -3.33 -41.62
N ARG A 147 -4.33 -3.81 -41.60
CA ARG A 147 -3.64 -4.31 -42.82
C ARG A 147 -4.27 -5.59 -43.36
N ALA A 148 -4.94 -6.35 -42.48
CA ALA A 148 -5.65 -7.57 -42.84
C ALA A 148 -7.09 -7.36 -43.33
N ARG A 149 -7.52 -6.10 -43.57
CA ARG A 149 -8.85 -5.75 -44.06
C ARG A 149 -9.17 -6.49 -45.36
N PRO A 150 -10.36 -7.11 -45.52
CA PRO A 150 -10.76 -7.74 -46.77
C PRO A 150 -11.07 -6.69 -47.84
N ASP A 151 -10.68 -6.96 -49.08
CA ASP A 151 -10.86 -6.08 -50.25
C ASP A 151 -12.34 -5.84 -50.55
N SER A 152 -13.27 -6.71 -50.11
CA SER A 152 -14.71 -6.63 -50.27
C SER A 152 -15.43 -5.84 -49.18
N ALA A 153 -14.72 -5.05 -48.39
CA ALA A 153 -15.29 -4.30 -47.24
C ALA A 153 -15.94 -2.95 -47.63
N ASP A 154 -16.02 -2.62 -48.90
CA ASP A 154 -16.75 -1.44 -49.39
C ASP A 154 -18.25 -1.75 -49.46
N GLY A 155 -19.00 -1.24 -48.47
CA GLY A 155 -20.46 -1.19 -48.44
C GLY A 155 -21.14 -2.56 -48.32
N SER A 156 -21.48 -3.02 -47.13
CA SER A 156 -22.52 -4.03 -47.00
C SER A 156 -23.87 -3.39 -47.26
N THR A 157 -24.37 -3.57 -48.49
CA THR A 157 -25.74 -3.21 -48.84
C THR A 157 -26.71 -4.26 -48.30
N ILE A 158 -27.62 -3.85 -47.42
CA ILE A 158 -28.74 -4.71 -46.98
C ILE A 158 -29.94 -4.27 -47.82
N ARG A 159 -30.53 -5.21 -48.60
CA ARG A 159 -31.81 -4.97 -49.27
C ARG A 159 -32.92 -5.25 -48.27
N ILE A 160 -33.64 -4.21 -47.89
CA ILE A 160 -34.86 -4.29 -47.08
C ILE A 160 -35.98 -3.81 -47.99
N ASN A 161 -36.99 -4.67 -48.28
CA ASN A 161 -38.16 -4.37 -49.13
C ASN A 161 -37.85 -3.79 -50.53
N GLY A 162 -36.74 -4.22 -51.15
CA GLY A 162 -36.39 -3.74 -52.50
C GLY A 162 -35.45 -2.54 -52.52
N ASP A 163 -35.36 -1.81 -51.45
CA ASP A 163 -34.42 -0.69 -51.30
C ASP A 163 -33.05 -1.15 -50.77
N VAL A 164 -32.00 -0.65 -51.41
CA VAL A 164 -30.62 -0.91 -51.02
C VAL A 164 -30.23 0.10 -49.95
N VAL A 165 -30.20 -0.36 -48.68
CA VAL A 165 -29.72 0.45 -47.56
C VAL A 165 -28.24 0.18 -47.40
N GLU A 166 -27.39 1.18 -47.65
CA GLU A 166 -25.98 1.14 -47.30
C GLU A 166 -25.84 1.24 -45.78
N VAL A 167 -25.55 0.13 -45.12
CA VAL A 167 -25.27 0.10 -43.66
C VAL A 167 -23.77 0.29 -43.46
N GLY A 168 -23.38 1.48 -43.05
CA GLY A 168 -22.08 1.82 -42.54
C GLY A 168 -21.08 2.31 -43.61
N LYS A 169 -20.80 3.61 -43.63
CA LYS A 169 -19.59 4.14 -44.27
C LYS A 169 -18.37 3.47 -43.62
N SER A 170 -17.64 2.69 -44.40
CA SER A 170 -16.42 2.06 -43.93
C SER A 170 -15.40 3.14 -43.51
N VAL A 171 -14.92 3.06 -42.27
CA VAL A 171 -13.89 3.97 -41.75
C VAL A 171 -12.64 3.85 -42.62
N SER A 172 -12.12 4.97 -43.12
CA SER A 172 -10.90 5.01 -43.92
C SER A 172 -9.73 4.37 -43.11
N SER A 173 -8.90 3.55 -43.77
CA SER A 173 -7.73 2.94 -43.10
C SER A 173 -6.77 3.98 -42.51
N LYS A 174 -6.71 5.20 -43.06
CA LYS A 174 -5.91 6.30 -42.49
C LYS A 174 -6.52 6.82 -41.19
N THR A 175 -7.85 7.01 -41.15
CA THR A 175 -8.56 7.41 -39.91
C THR A 175 -8.49 6.33 -38.85
N ALA A 176 -8.68 5.06 -39.21
CA ALA A 176 -8.58 3.93 -38.30
C ALA A 176 -7.20 3.83 -37.65
N ARG A 177 -6.13 4.07 -38.42
CA ARG A 177 -4.77 4.09 -37.85
C ARG A 177 -4.56 5.23 -36.84
N ARG A 178 -5.06 6.45 -37.17
CA ARG A 178 -4.95 7.59 -36.22
C ARG A 178 -5.71 7.32 -34.91
N VAL A 179 -6.92 6.79 -35.01
CA VAL A 179 -7.74 6.42 -33.86
C VAL A 179 -7.05 5.31 -33.06
N ALA A 180 -6.50 4.30 -33.73
CA ALA A 180 -5.75 3.23 -33.07
C ALA A 180 -4.53 3.76 -32.29
N VAL A 181 -3.78 4.71 -32.85
CA VAL A 181 -2.66 5.36 -32.13
C VAL A 181 -3.16 6.07 -30.87
N VAL A 182 -4.21 6.91 -31.00
CA VAL A 182 -4.73 7.68 -29.86
C VAL A 182 -5.25 6.76 -28.78
N ILE A 183 -6.05 5.74 -29.12
CA ILE A 183 -6.59 4.78 -28.14
C ILE A 183 -5.46 3.98 -27.50
N SER A 184 -4.47 3.53 -28.29
CA SER A 184 -3.33 2.79 -27.75
C SER A 184 -2.50 3.63 -26.76
N LEU A 185 -2.30 4.91 -27.04
CA LEU A 185 -1.62 5.83 -26.11
C LEU A 185 -2.43 6.03 -24.83
N ILE A 186 -3.75 6.24 -24.93
CA ILE A 186 -4.61 6.38 -23.75
C ILE A 186 -4.56 5.12 -22.88
N VAL A 187 -4.71 3.96 -23.51
CA VAL A 187 -4.62 2.65 -22.82
C VAL A 187 -3.22 2.47 -22.20
N GLY A 188 -2.16 2.85 -22.93
CA GLY A 188 -0.80 2.83 -22.41
C GLY A 188 -0.64 3.66 -21.14
N VAL A 189 -1.11 4.90 -21.14
CA VAL A 189 -1.05 5.80 -19.98
C VAL A 189 -1.80 5.21 -18.78
N ILE A 190 -3.03 4.71 -18.99
CA ILE A 190 -3.87 4.14 -17.92
C ILE A 190 -3.21 2.91 -17.29
N PHE A 191 -2.78 1.95 -18.10
CA PHE A 191 -2.16 0.72 -17.57
C PHE A 191 -0.75 0.95 -17.05
N GLY A 192 -0.02 1.93 -17.59
CA GLY A 192 1.27 2.36 -17.06
C GLY A 192 1.17 2.80 -15.61
N SER A 193 0.14 3.56 -15.25
CA SER A 193 -0.07 4.06 -13.89
C SER A 193 -0.31 2.95 -12.84
N GLN A 194 -0.85 1.82 -13.25
CA GLN A 194 -1.04 0.68 -12.33
C GLN A 194 0.26 -0.08 -12.05
N PHE A 195 1.19 -0.13 -13.01
CA PHE A 195 2.44 -0.87 -12.86
C PHE A 195 3.44 -0.20 -11.92
N ASN A 196 3.43 1.13 -11.84
CA ASN A 196 4.35 1.88 -10.97
C ASN A 196 4.07 1.73 -9.47
N ALA A 197 2.90 1.20 -9.09
CA ALA A 197 2.56 0.98 -7.68
C ALA A 197 3.49 -0.06 -7.01
N ASN A 198 3.98 -1.02 -7.77
CA ASN A 198 4.83 -2.12 -7.29
C ASN A 198 6.32 -1.88 -7.60
N TRP A 199 6.76 -0.63 -7.55
CA TRP A 199 8.14 -0.25 -7.88
C TRP A 199 9.19 -0.93 -6.99
N SER A 200 8.87 -1.11 -5.69
CA SER A 200 9.75 -1.71 -4.69
C SER A 200 10.03 -3.19 -5.00
N GLU A 201 9.02 -3.96 -5.41
CA GLU A 201 9.20 -5.39 -5.78
C GLU A 201 10.15 -5.55 -6.97
N ILE A 202 10.11 -4.62 -7.94
CA ILE A 202 11.02 -4.63 -9.08
C ILE A 202 12.45 -4.27 -8.64
N LEU A 203 12.63 -3.28 -7.77
CA LEU A 203 13.95 -2.95 -7.24
C LEU A 203 14.54 -4.10 -6.42
N LEU A 204 13.74 -4.71 -5.54
CA LEU A 204 14.16 -5.87 -4.75
C LEU A 204 14.59 -7.05 -5.63
N MET A 205 13.85 -7.30 -6.73
CA MET A 205 14.22 -8.37 -7.66
C MET A 205 15.61 -8.14 -8.31
N PHE A 206 15.94 -6.90 -8.66
CA PHE A 206 17.24 -6.58 -9.27
C PHE A 206 18.38 -6.48 -8.25
N ASN A 207 18.07 -6.24 -6.97
CA ASN A 207 19.04 -6.18 -5.87
C ASN A 207 18.96 -7.41 -4.95
N ALA A 208 18.41 -8.52 -5.45
CA ALA A 208 18.26 -9.74 -4.68
C ALA A 208 19.57 -10.22 -4.05
N GLN A 209 19.51 -10.62 -2.80
CA GLN A 209 20.63 -11.14 -2.03
C GLN A 209 20.34 -12.57 -1.57
N SER A 210 21.37 -13.37 -1.36
CA SER A 210 21.25 -14.72 -0.82
C SER A 210 21.09 -14.69 0.71
N PHE A 211 20.15 -15.45 1.24
CA PHE A 211 20.04 -15.69 2.68
C PHE A 211 21.07 -16.72 3.19
N GLY A 212 21.76 -17.42 2.27
CA GLY A 212 22.68 -18.49 2.63
C GLY A 212 22.00 -19.75 3.16
N THR A 213 20.68 -19.81 3.08
CA THR A 213 19.84 -20.96 3.46
C THR A 213 18.91 -21.32 2.33
N THR A 214 18.75 -22.62 2.08
CA THR A 214 17.94 -23.14 0.98
C THR A 214 16.67 -23.83 1.51
N ASP A 215 15.59 -23.73 0.74
CA ASP A 215 14.39 -24.49 1.04
C ASP A 215 14.60 -26.00 0.80
N PRO A 216 14.01 -26.88 1.63
CA PRO A 216 14.22 -28.32 1.52
C PRO A 216 13.40 -29.00 0.42
N GLN A 217 12.54 -28.29 -0.32
CA GLN A 217 11.68 -28.87 -1.35
C GLN A 217 12.23 -28.67 -2.74
N PHE A 218 12.64 -27.45 -3.09
CA PHE A 218 13.17 -27.10 -4.41
C PHE A 218 14.67 -26.85 -4.40
N GLY A 219 15.30 -26.74 -3.21
CA GLY A 219 16.72 -26.48 -3.04
C GLY A 219 17.16 -25.08 -3.46
N LEU A 220 16.22 -24.13 -3.53
CA LEU A 220 16.49 -22.74 -3.88
C LEU A 220 16.76 -21.91 -2.63
N ASP A 221 17.65 -20.91 -2.77
CA ASP A 221 17.92 -19.95 -1.70
C ASP A 221 16.63 -19.22 -1.26
N ASN A 222 16.45 -19.00 0.04
CA ASN A 222 15.28 -18.31 0.57
C ASN A 222 15.14 -16.88 0.02
N GLY A 223 16.23 -16.22 -0.37
CA GLY A 223 16.21 -14.93 -1.05
C GLY A 223 15.50 -14.95 -2.40
N PHE A 224 15.48 -16.10 -3.10
CA PHE A 224 14.67 -16.25 -4.30
C PHE A 224 13.19 -16.00 -4.03
N TYR A 225 12.65 -16.57 -2.96
CA TYR A 225 11.23 -16.44 -2.59
C TYR A 225 10.89 -15.04 -2.13
N VAL A 226 11.77 -14.41 -1.37
CA VAL A 226 11.53 -13.09 -0.77
C VAL A 226 11.72 -11.96 -1.80
N PHE A 227 12.77 -12.02 -2.63
CA PHE A 227 13.14 -10.91 -3.50
C PHE A 227 12.77 -11.15 -4.97
N VAL A 228 13.04 -12.35 -5.50
CA VAL A 228 12.93 -12.59 -6.94
C VAL A 228 11.52 -13.00 -7.34
N LEU A 229 10.91 -13.92 -6.58
CA LEU A 229 9.62 -14.51 -6.92
C LEU A 229 8.47 -13.50 -7.01
N PRO A 230 8.31 -12.53 -6.08
CA PRO A 230 7.28 -11.49 -6.18
C PRO A 230 7.43 -10.64 -7.45
N GLY A 231 8.65 -10.13 -7.71
CA GLY A 231 8.95 -9.36 -8.91
C GLY A 231 8.75 -10.17 -10.20
N LEU A 232 9.16 -11.45 -10.23
CA LEU A 232 8.92 -12.33 -11.36
C LEU A 232 7.43 -12.55 -11.64
N LYS A 233 6.61 -12.75 -10.62
CA LYS A 233 5.15 -12.84 -10.75
C LYS A 233 4.54 -11.55 -11.29
N LEU A 234 5.03 -10.41 -10.83
CA LEU A 234 4.62 -9.10 -11.32
C LEU A 234 4.95 -8.93 -12.81
N VAL A 235 6.16 -9.28 -13.23
CA VAL A 235 6.59 -9.23 -14.64
C VAL A 235 5.73 -10.17 -15.50
N LEU A 236 5.46 -11.39 -15.04
CA LEU A 236 4.59 -12.34 -15.75
C LEU A 236 3.14 -11.85 -15.84
N ALA A 237 2.64 -11.21 -14.79
CA ALA A 237 1.33 -10.58 -14.82
C ALA A 237 1.27 -9.42 -15.83
N ALA A 238 2.32 -8.60 -15.88
CA ALA A 238 2.44 -7.52 -16.86
C ALA A 238 2.49 -8.06 -18.30
N VAL A 239 3.27 -9.11 -18.55
CA VAL A 239 3.32 -9.78 -19.86
C VAL A 239 1.96 -10.37 -20.25
N ALA A 240 1.28 -11.04 -19.33
CA ALA A 240 -0.06 -11.58 -19.58
C ALA A 240 -1.08 -10.44 -19.92
N MET A 241 -0.99 -9.31 -19.23
CA MET A 241 -1.81 -8.13 -19.51
C MET A 241 -1.51 -7.54 -20.90
N LEU A 242 -0.23 -7.41 -21.27
CA LEU A 242 0.19 -6.97 -22.61
C LEU A 242 -0.43 -7.87 -23.71
N LEU A 243 -0.31 -9.20 -23.54
CA LEU A 243 -0.86 -10.17 -24.47
C LEU A 243 -2.39 -10.12 -24.54
N GLY A 244 -3.05 -9.95 -23.39
CA GLY A 244 -4.50 -9.79 -23.26
C GLY A 244 -5.00 -8.54 -23.99
N VAL A 245 -4.35 -7.40 -23.77
CA VAL A 245 -4.66 -6.13 -24.47
C VAL A 245 -4.43 -6.28 -25.97
N GLY A 246 -3.33 -6.92 -26.38
CA GLY A 246 -3.08 -7.21 -27.79
C GLY A 246 -4.18 -8.04 -28.45
N LEU A 247 -4.69 -9.06 -27.76
CA LEU A 247 -5.83 -9.86 -28.21
C LEU A 247 -7.11 -9.00 -28.34
N VAL A 248 -7.44 -8.20 -27.33
CA VAL A 248 -8.61 -7.32 -27.32
C VAL A 248 -8.54 -6.32 -28.47
N PHE A 249 -7.40 -5.62 -28.66
CA PHE A 249 -7.21 -4.69 -29.78
C PHE A 249 -7.36 -5.40 -31.13
N SER A 250 -6.83 -6.62 -31.28
CA SER A 250 -7.03 -7.44 -32.47
C SER A 250 -8.50 -7.72 -32.73
N VAL A 251 -9.24 -8.22 -31.74
CA VAL A 251 -10.67 -8.56 -31.87
C VAL A 251 -11.48 -7.32 -32.25
N VAL A 252 -11.35 -6.24 -31.44
CA VAL A 252 -12.11 -4.99 -31.67
C VAL A 252 -11.82 -4.42 -33.05
N THR A 253 -10.54 -4.35 -33.44
CA THR A 253 -10.18 -3.80 -34.75
C THR A 253 -10.68 -4.68 -35.91
N HIS A 254 -10.63 -6.00 -35.78
CA HIS A 254 -11.18 -6.91 -36.80
C HIS A 254 -12.71 -6.80 -36.93
N VAL A 255 -13.42 -6.61 -35.80
CA VAL A 255 -14.87 -6.34 -35.83
C VAL A 255 -15.14 -5.05 -36.58
N LEU A 256 -14.44 -3.95 -36.26
CA LEU A 256 -14.61 -2.64 -36.89
C LEU A 256 -14.20 -2.62 -38.38
N MET A 257 -13.21 -3.45 -38.75
CA MET A 257 -12.70 -3.51 -40.14
C MET A 257 -13.34 -4.61 -40.99
N GLY A 258 -14.35 -5.32 -40.47
CA GLY A 258 -15.08 -6.37 -41.21
C GLY A 258 -14.29 -7.67 -41.37
N GLY A 259 -13.24 -7.87 -40.60
CA GLY A 259 -12.51 -9.16 -40.47
C GLY A 259 -13.32 -10.23 -39.73
N ILE A 260 -14.17 -9.79 -38.79
CA ILE A 260 -15.20 -10.57 -38.11
C ILE A 260 -16.56 -9.94 -38.50
N ARG A 261 -17.45 -10.74 -39.10
CA ARG A 261 -18.79 -10.30 -39.51
C ARG A 261 -19.81 -11.14 -38.77
N ILE A 262 -20.74 -10.47 -38.11
CA ILE A 262 -21.92 -11.04 -37.50
C ILE A 262 -23.09 -10.70 -38.41
N THR A 263 -23.67 -11.69 -39.10
CA THR A 263 -24.81 -11.48 -39.99
C THR A 263 -26.07 -12.04 -39.34
N MET A 264 -27.15 -11.27 -39.33
CA MET A 264 -28.43 -11.82 -38.88
C MET A 264 -28.86 -12.97 -39.81
N PRO A 265 -29.46 -14.05 -39.27
CA PRO A 265 -29.85 -15.23 -40.06
C PRO A 265 -31.02 -14.88 -40.96
N VAL A 266 -30.75 -14.29 -42.14
CA VAL A 266 -31.72 -14.11 -43.21
C VAL A 266 -31.42 -15.16 -44.28
N ASN A 267 -32.40 -16.00 -44.62
CA ASN A 267 -32.28 -17.06 -45.63
C ASN A 267 -31.15 -18.11 -45.37
N GLY A 268 -30.96 -18.49 -44.14
CA GLY A 268 -30.16 -19.66 -43.85
C GLY A 268 -28.65 -19.47 -43.96
N ARG A 269 -28.10 -18.27 -43.98
CA ARG A 269 -26.66 -18.03 -43.96
C ARG A 269 -26.15 -17.89 -42.53
N GLY A 270 -24.94 -18.44 -42.25
CA GLY A 270 -24.39 -18.54 -40.90
C GLY A 270 -24.17 -17.20 -40.19
N LEU A 271 -24.42 -17.19 -38.89
CA LEU A 271 -24.33 -16.05 -37.99
C LEU A 271 -22.94 -15.44 -37.89
N PHE A 272 -21.89 -16.13 -38.31
CA PHE A 272 -20.51 -15.78 -37.96
C PHE A 272 -19.56 -16.06 -39.13
N SER A 273 -18.78 -15.06 -39.53
CA SER A 273 -17.74 -15.21 -40.57
C SER A 273 -16.45 -14.54 -40.14
N ILE A 274 -15.31 -15.24 -40.19
CA ILE A 274 -14.00 -14.73 -39.85
C ILE A 274 -13.04 -14.94 -41.03
N THR A 275 -12.36 -13.87 -41.47
CA THR A 275 -11.41 -13.92 -42.56
C THR A 275 -10.14 -14.73 -42.19
N LYS A 276 -9.47 -15.34 -43.17
CA LYS A 276 -8.24 -16.15 -42.98
C LYS A 276 -7.13 -15.38 -42.25
N ARG A 277 -6.91 -14.09 -42.58
CA ARG A 277 -5.90 -13.23 -41.95
C ARG A 277 -6.25 -12.94 -40.48
N CYS A 278 -7.54 -12.67 -40.18
CA CYS A 278 -8.05 -12.48 -38.83
C CYS A 278 -7.84 -13.75 -37.99
N ARG A 279 -8.22 -14.93 -38.50
CA ARG A 279 -8.06 -16.20 -37.80
C ARG A 279 -6.60 -16.48 -37.45
N ARG A 280 -5.68 -16.19 -38.38
CA ARG A 280 -4.23 -16.36 -38.12
C ARG A 280 -3.74 -15.45 -37.01
N GLN A 281 -4.13 -14.18 -37.02
CA GLN A 281 -3.73 -13.23 -35.98
C GLN A 281 -4.32 -13.61 -34.60
N LEU A 282 -5.63 -13.88 -34.53
CA LEU A 282 -6.28 -14.30 -33.28
C LEU A 282 -5.75 -15.63 -32.76
N GLY A 283 -5.45 -16.59 -33.66
CA GLY A 283 -4.86 -17.87 -33.28
C GLY A 283 -3.48 -17.69 -32.62
N ILE A 284 -2.64 -16.80 -33.16
CA ILE A 284 -1.33 -16.48 -32.56
C ILE A 284 -1.51 -15.82 -31.19
N TRP A 285 -2.38 -14.83 -31.06
CA TRP A 285 -2.64 -14.17 -29.78
C TRP A 285 -3.18 -15.14 -28.74
N LEU A 286 -4.07 -16.05 -29.12
CA LEU A 286 -4.60 -17.07 -28.23
C LEU A 286 -3.50 -18.03 -27.74
N MET A 287 -2.63 -18.50 -28.64
CA MET A 287 -1.49 -19.35 -28.28
C MET A 287 -0.56 -18.65 -27.29
N LEU A 288 -0.20 -17.40 -27.54
CA LEU A 288 0.68 -16.61 -26.67
C LEU A 288 0.06 -16.39 -25.28
N ASN A 289 -1.23 -16.07 -25.22
CA ASN A 289 -1.94 -15.90 -23.93
C ASN A 289 -1.99 -17.20 -23.13
N MET A 290 -2.31 -18.35 -23.79
CA MET A 290 -2.35 -19.64 -23.13
C MET A 290 -0.95 -20.07 -22.66
N PHE A 291 0.08 -19.78 -23.43
CA PHE A 291 1.47 -20.05 -23.04
C PHE A 291 1.91 -19.19 -21.84
N ALA A 292 1.59 -17.90 -21.86
CA ALA A 292 1.87 -17.02 -20.71
C ALA A 292 1.14 -17.50 -19.44
N TRP A 293 -0.11 -17.97 -19.59
CA TRP A 293 -0.85 -18.55 -18.48
C TRP A 293 -0.21 -19.86 -17.98
N ALA A 294 0.23 -20.74 -18.86
CA ALA A 294 0.96 -21.96 -18.49
C ALA A 294 2.25 -21.66 -17.71
N VAL A 295 3.05 -20.66 -18.16
CA VAL A 295 4.26 -20.23 -17.44
C VAL A 295 3.91 -19.69 -16.07
N ARG A 296 2.83 -18.88 -15.97
CA ARG A 296 2.35 -18.35 -14.68
C ARG A 296 1.93 -19.47 -13.72
N GLN A 297 1.28 -20.54 -14.21
CA GLN A 297 0.97 -21.70 -13.40
C GLN A 297 2.22 -22.39 -12.88
N MET A 298 3.25 -22.56 -13.73
CA MET A 298 4.53 -23.16 -13.31
C MET A 298 5.21 -22.37 -12.19
N ILE A 299 5.24 -21.06 -12.31
CA ILE A 299 5.81 -20.19 -11.25
C ILE A 299 4.93 -20.21 -9.98
N GLY A 300 3.62 -20.38 -10.10
CA GLY A 300 2.71 -20.55 -8.97
C GLY A 300 2.96 -21.81 -8.12
N VAL A 301 3.75 -22.77 -8.60
CA VAL A 301 4.18 -23.93 -7.81
C VAL A 301 4.92 -23.55 -6.54
N PHE A 302 5.71 -22.50 -6.57
CA PHE A 302 6.48 -22.03 -5.42
C PHE A 302 5.59 -21.51 -4.28
N ASP A 303 4.35 -21.13 -4.57
CA ASP A 303 3.38 -20.71 -3.54
C ASP A 303 3.01 -21.83 -2.57
N GLN A 304 3.25 -23.10 -2.94
CA GLN A 304 3.02 -24.24 -2.05
C GLN A 304 3.87 -24.19 -0.78
N LEU A 305 4.98 -23.43 -0.77
CA LEU A 305 5.84 -23.30 0.42
C LEU A 305 5.32 -22.30 1.46
N THR A 306 4.32 -21.47 1.09
CA THR A 306 3.68 -20.48 1.98
C THR A 306 2.23 -20.83 2.32
N VAL A 307 1.71 -21.96 1.81
CA VAL A 307 0.33 -22.41 2.10
C VAL A 307 0.19 -22.77 3.56
N GLN A 308 -0.80 -22.21 4.22
CA GLN A 308 -1.16 -22.57 5.59
C GLN A 308 -2.04 -23.81 5.60
N GLY A 309 -1.52 -24.91 6.11
CA GLY A 309 -2.26 -26.14 6.38
C GLY A 309 -2.87 -26.15 7.78
N SER A 310 -3.61 -27.22 8.09
CA SER A 310 -4.18 -27.39 9.43
C SER A 310 -3.15 -27.74 10.52
N ARG A 311 -2.00 -28.26 10.14
CA ARG A 311 -0.94 -28.73 11.06
C ARG A 311 0.40 -28.04 10.86
N ILE A 312 0.75 -27.74 9.61
CA ILE A 312 2.03 -27.14 9.22
C ILE A 312 1.79 -26.05 8.19
N THR A 313 2.73 -25.13 8.12
CA THR A 313 2.83 -24.15 7.01
C THR A 313 3.89 -24.64 6.02
N GLY A 314 3.57 -24.53 4.71
CA GLY A 314 4.44 -24.97 3.63
C GLY A 314 4.00 -26.26 2.97
N ALA A 315 4.88 -26.88 2.21
CA ALA A 315 4.58 -28.05 1.42
C ALA A 315 4.32 -29.29 2.29
N SER A 316 3.07 -29.73 2.36
CA SER A 316 2.63 -30.97 3.00
C SER A 316 2.86 -32.18 2.08
N TYR A 317 2.61 -33.39 2.58
CA TYR A 317 2.62 -34.60 1.77
C TYR A 317 1.73 -34.46 0.52
N THR A 318 0.50 -33.98 0.68
CA THR A 318 -0.44 -33.77 -0.43
C THR A 318 0.07 -32.69 -1.39
N ALA A 319 0.69 -31.62 -0.88
CA ALA A 319 1.27 -30.60 -1.74
C ALA A 319 2.36 -31.17 -2.65
N VAL A 320 3.28 -31.97 -2.09
CA VAL A 320 4.42 -32.55 -2.83
C VAL A 320 3.99 -33.65 -3.79
N HIS A 321 3.06 -34.55 -3.40
CA HIS A 321 2.68 -35.74 -4.19
C HIS A 321 1.45 -35.52 -5.08
N ALA A 322 0.70 -34.44 -4.89
CA ALA A 322 -0.45 -34.12 -5.73
C ALA A 322 -0.35 -32.69 -6.31
N ASN A 323 -0.36 -31.63 -5.51
CA ASN A 323 -0.53 -30.26 -6.03
C ASN A 323 0.61 -29.86 -6.95
N ILE A 324 1.88 -30.08 -6.56
CA ILE A 324 3.06 -29.71 -7.36
C ILE A 324 3.07 -30.46 -8.71
N PRO A 325 3.03 -31.81 -8.77
CA PRO A 325 3.00 -32.53 -10.03
C PRO A 325 1.80 -32.17 -10.91
N VAL A 326 0.63 -32.05 -10.31
CA VAL A 326 -0.60 -31.68 -11.02
C VAL A 326 -0.48 -30.28 -11.63
N THR A 327 0.13 -29.33 -10.95
CA THR A 327 0.33 -27.98 -11.49
C THR A 327 1.22 -28.02 -12.75
N PHE A 328 2.28 -28.79 -12.76
CA PHE A 328 3.13 -28.97 -13.96
C PHE A 328 2.36 -29.62 -15.11
N ILE A 329 1.56 -30.69 -14.79
CA ILE A 329 0.72 -31.36 -15.80
C ILE A 329 -0.31 -30.36 -16.36
N MET A 330 -0.97 -29.58 -15.52
CA MET A 330 -1.97 -28.60 -15.95
C MET A 330 -1.34 -27.44 -16.75
N ALA A 331 -0.16 -27.01 -16.40
CA ALA A 331 0.59 -26.02 -17.21
C ALA A 331 0.90 -26.56 -18.61
N ALA A 332 1.37 -27.80 -18.70
CA ALA A 332 1.60 -28.47 -19.98
C ALA A 332 0.31 -28.63 -20.80
N LEU A 333 -0.78 -29.09 -20.17
CA LEU A 333 -2.09 -29.20 -20.81
C LEU A 333 -2.64 -27.85 -21.27
N THR A 334 -2.44 -26.79 -20.51
CA THR A 334 -2.82 -25.41 -20.89
C THR A 334 -2.03 -24.93 -22.10
N ALA A 335 -0.74 -25.18 -22.15
CA ALA A 335 0.10 -24.84 -23.30
C ALA A 335 -0.32 -25.64 -24.55
N ILE A 336 -0.54 -26.96 -24.42
CA ILE A 336 -1.01 -27.83 -25.51
C ILE A 336 -2.40 -27.37 -25.99
N LEU A 337 -3.33 -27.07 -25.08
CA LEU A 337 -4.65 -26.56 -25.42
C LEU A 337 -4.53 -25.26 -26.23
N GLY A 338 -3.64 -24.34 -25.83
CA GLY A 338 -3.36 -23.11 -26.56
C GLY A 338 -2.91 -23.38 -27.98
N VAL A 339 -1.99 -24.32 -28.18
CA VAL A 339 -1.51 -24.74 -29.52
C VAL A 339 -2.65 -25.37 -30.34
N VAL A 340 -3.40 -26.30 -29.75
CA VAL A 340 -4.53 -26.97 -30.43
C VAL A 340 -5.59 -25.96 -30.86
N LEU A 341 -6.03 -25.10 -29.97
CA LEU A 341 -7.04 -24.07 -30.25
C LEU A 341 -6.52 -23.03 -31.26
N GLY A 342 -5.27 -22.61 -31.14
CA GLY A 342 -4.64 -21.66 -32.07
C GLY A 342 -4.53 -22.23 -33.47
N ILE A 343 -4.03 -23.46 -33.65
CA ILE A 343 -3.93 -24.16 -34.92
C ILE A 343 -5.33 -24.40 -35.51
N TRP A 344 -6.28 -24.85 -34.67
CA TRP A 344 -7.68 -25.04 -35.10
C TRP A 344 -8.25 -23.74 -35.64
N LEU A 345 -8.09 -22.61 -34.91
CA LEU A 345 -8.59 -21.31 -35.34
C LEU A 345 -7.95 -20.88 -36.68
N MET A 346 -6.66 -21.09 -36.84
CA MET A 346 -5.93 -20.73 -38.07
C MET A 346 -6.36 -21.58 -39.28
N ARG A 347 -6.67 -22.88 -39.09
CA ARG A 347 -6.99 -23.83 -40.16
C ARG A 347 -8.48 -24.00 -40.42
N SER A 348 -9.38 -23.51 -39.56
CA SER A 348 -10.84 -23.72 -39.64
C SER A 348 -11.47 -23.00 -40.83
N HIS A 349 -11.66 -23.69 -41.95
CA HIS A 349 -12.34 -23.18 -43.14
C HIS A 349 -13.87 -23.01 -42.93
N THR A 350 -14.46 -23.67 -41.97
CA THR A 350 -15.91 -23.60 -41.71
C THR A 350 -16.37 -22.26 -41.14
N LEU A 351 -15.44 -21.42 -40.70
CA LEU A 351 -15.72 -20.04 -40.27
C LEU A 351 -15.75 -19.05 -41.44
N GLU A 352 -15.60 -19.50 -42.71
CA GLU A 352 -15.60 -18.64 -43.92
C GLU A 352 -16.97 -18.36 -44.50
N GLY A 353 -18.06 -18.84 -43.91
CA GLY A 353 -19.41 -18.32 -44.16
C GLY A 353 -20.14 -18.78 -45.45
N GLN A 354 -19.74 -19.86 -46.13
CA GLN A 354 -20.27 -20.30 -47.40
C GLN A 354 -21.09 -21.57 -47.45
N ALA A 355 -21.78 -22.02 -46.43
CA ALA A 355 -22.55 -23.26 -46.49
C ALA A 355 -24.09 -23.11 -46.27
N SER A 356 -24.96 -23.94 -46.82
CA SER A 356 -26.46 -23.90 -46.74
C SER A 356 -27.01 -24.50 -45.43
N ILE A 357 -28.23 -24.18 -44.94
CA ILE A 357 -28.73 -24.44 -43.59
C ILE A 357 -28.82 -25.93 -43.23
N GLY A 358 -29.28 -26.79 -44.13
CA GLY A 358 -29.54 -28.20 -43.82
C GLY A 358 -28.27 -29.07 -43.64
N VAL A 359 -27.21 -28.78 -44.38
CA VAL A 359 -25.91 -29.47 -44.32
C VAL A 359 -25.04 -28.88 -43.19
N ARG A 360 -25.44 -27.79 -42.58
CA ARG A 360 -24.61 -26.89 -41.76
C ARG A 360 -24.67 -27.12 -40.28
N ALA A 361 -25.78 -27.54 -39.69
CA ALA A 361 -25.83 -27.86 -38.28
C ALA A 361 -24.90 -29.03 -37.95
N SER A 362 -24.90 -30.04 -38.84
CA SER A 362 -23.99 -31.19 -38.66
C SER A 362 -22.51 -30.84 -39.02
N ALA A 363 -22.28 -30.00 -40.03
CA ALA A 363 -20.94 -29.56 -40.40
C ALA A 363 -20.37 -28.55 -39.39
N ALA A 364 -21.18 -27.62 -38.87
CA ALA A 364 -20.82 -26.73 -37.81
C ALA A 364 -20.50 -27.47 -36.50
N LEU A 365 -21.36 -28.44 -36.11
CA LEU A 365 -21.10 -29.33 -35.00
C LEU A 365 -19.80 -30.14 -35.17
N LYS A 366 -19.55 -30.64 -36.41
CA LYS A 366 -18.28 -31.31 -36.73
C LYS A 366 -17.05 -30.36 -36.60
N ALA A 367 -17.19 -29.13 -37.04
CA ALA A 367 -16.10 -28.15 -36.97
C ALA A 367 -15.77 -27.74 -35.53
N TRP A 368 -16.76 -27.60 -34.67
CA TRP A 368 -16.56 -27.22 -33.27
C TRP A 368 -16.21 -28.43 -32.36
N ARG A 369 -16.18 -29.62 -32.90
CA ARG A 369 -15.79 -30.81 -32.12
C ARG A 369 -14.40 -30.67 -31.50
N VAL A 370 -13.40 -30.25 -32.28
CA VAL A 370 -12.02 -30.13 -31.78
C VAL A 370 -11.91 -29.14 -30.63
N PRO A 371 -12.33 -27.86 -30.72
CA PRO A 371 -12.23 -26.93 -29.59
C PRO A 371 -13.09 -27.37 -28.40
N VAL A 372 -14.33 -27.81 -28.63
CA VAL A 372 -15.22 -28.22 -27.55
C VAL A 372 -14.69 -29.46 -26.82
N THR A 373 -14.25 -30.49 -27.56
CA THR A 373 -13.69 -31.69 -26.93
C THR A 373 -12.37 -31.43 -26.24
N SER A 374 -11.46 -30.62 -26.82
CA SER A 374 -10.19 -30.30 -26.19
C SER A 374 -10.37 -29.46 -24.91
N ILE A 375 -11.27 -28.48 -24.91
CA ILE A 375 -11.62 -27.70 -23.71
C ILE A 375 -12.29 -28.62 -22.67
N ALA A 376 -13.28 -29.44 -23.08
CA ALA A 376 -13.96 -30.36 -22.18
C ALA A 376 -12.99 -31.36 -21.52
N VAL A 377 -12.07 -31.92 -22.31
CA VAL A 377 -11.03 -32.82 -21.77
C VAL A 377 -10.16 -32.10 -20.75
N VAL A 378 -9.64 -30.89 -21.07
CA VAL A 378 -8.80 -30.16 -20.12
C VAL A 378 -9.56 -29.74 -18.87
N VAL A 379 -10.84 -29.37 -19.00
CA VAL A 379 -11.70 -29.03 -17.84
C VAL A 379 -11.95 -30.27 -16.97
N VAL A 380 -12.35 -31.40 -17.58
CA VAL A 380 -12.61 -32.63 -16.82
C VAL A 380 -11.33 -33.14 -16.15
N VAL A 381 -10.24 -33.26 -16.92
CA VAL A 381 -8.94 -33.64 -16.37
C VAL A 381 -8.48 -32.66 -15.28
N GLY A 382 -8.70 -31.37 -15.51
CA GLY A 382 -8.41 -30.33 -14.52
C GLY A 382 -9.20 -30.56 -13.22
N LEU A 383 -10.50 -30.75 -13.28
CA LEU A 383 -11.33 -31.03 -12.09
C LEU A 383 -10.88 -32.29 -11.36
N VAL A 384 -10.59 -33.35 -12.10
CA VAL A 384 -10.11 -34.61 -11.50
C VAL A 384 -8.75 -34.42 -10.84
N LEU A 385 -7.80 -33.81 -11.51
CA LEU A 385 -6.44 -33.68 -11.01
C LEU A 385 -6.27 -32.59 -9.94
N THR A 386 -6.94 -31.44 -10.09
CA THR A 386 -6.74 -30.30 -9.15
C THR A 386 -7.67 -30.33 -7.94
N VAL A 387 -8.82 -31.03 -8.03
CA VAL A 387 -9.80 -31.09 -6.95
C VAL A 387 -9.94 -32.51 -6.42
N ALA A 388 -10.35 -33.47 -7.26
CA ALA A 388 -10.67 -34.83 -6.78
C ALA A 388 -9.42 -35.58 -6.28
N TRP A 389 -8.31 -35.54 -7.01
CA TRP A 389 -7.11 -36.27 -6.66
C TRP A 389 -6.46 -35.82 -5.34
N PRO A 390 -6.21 -34.52 -5.07
CA PRO A 390 -5.67 -34.08 -3.79
C PRO A 390 -6.61 -34.42 -2.62
N VAL A 391 -7.92 -34.25 -2.79
CA VAL A 391 -8.92 -34.58 -1.75
C VAL A 391 -8.94 -36.09 -1.44
N LEU A 392 -8.91 -36.94 -2.47
CA LEU A 392 -8.85 -38.38 -2.28
C LEU A 392 -7.55 -38.81 -1.60
N LEU A 393 -6.42 -38.28 -2.05
CA LEU A 393 -5.13 -38.55 -1.45
C LEU A 393 -5.10 -38.14 0.03
N GLN A 394 -5.57 -36.93 0.34
CA GLN A 394 -5.63 -36.42 1.70
C GLN A 394 -6.56 -37.28 2.59
N ARG A 395 -7.76 -37.60 2.11
CA ARG A 395 -8.78 -38.29 2.90
C ARG A 395 -8.49 -39.75 3.14
N PHE A 396 -8.00 -40.47 2.11
CA PHE A 396 -7.86 -41.93 2.17
C PHE A 396 -6.44 -42.41 2.49
N ARG A 397 -5.42 -41.61 2.22
CA ARG A 397 -4.03 -41.98 2.46
C ARG A 397 -3.40 -41.21 3.59
N VAL A 398 -3.55 -39.89 3.57
CA VAL A 398 -2.84 -39.02 4.55
C VAL A 398 -3.57 -39.02 5.91
N ASN A 399 -4.87 -38.72 5.93
CA ASN A 399 -5.61 -38.59 7.19
C ASN A 399 -5.58 -39.82 8.09
N PRO A 400 -5.71 -41.09 7.57
CA PRO A 400 -5.65 -42.27 8.40
C PRO A 400 -4.27 -42.53 9.05
N ASN A 401 -3.18 -42.13 8.35
CA ASN A 401 -1.79 -42.34 8.76
C ASN A 401 -1.00 -40.98 8.80
N ALA A 402 -1.65 -39.95 9.31
CA ALA A 402 -1.13 -38.58 9.19
C ALA A 402 0.23 -38.40 9.85
N GLN A 403 0.48 -39.07 10.99
CA GLN A 403 1.74 -38.96 11.69
C GLN A 403 2.91 -39.52 10.86
N GLU A 404 2.73 -40.65 10.21
CA GLU A 404 3.76 -41.28 9.40
C GLU A 404 3.96 -40.51 8.06
N MET A 405 2.86 -40.19 7.35
CA MET A 405 2.91 -39.55 6.05
C MET A 405 3.44 -38.10 6.13
N GLU A 406 3.08 -37.35 7.17
CA GLU A 406 3.47 -35.95 7.32
C GLU A 406 4.77 -35.77 8.15
N SER A 407 5.34 -36.82 8.73
CA SER A 407 6.49 -36.74 9.63
C SER A 407 7.67 -35.93 9.06
N THR A 408 8.05 -36.20 7.84
CA THR A 408 9.14 -35.49 7.15
C THR A 408 8.82 -34.00 6.96
N TYR A 409 7.58 -33.66 6.64
CA TYR A 409 7.15 -32.28 6.41
C TYR A 409 6.96 -31.52 7.71
N ILE A 410 6.51 -32.20 8.77
CA ILE A 410 6.45 -31.68 10.13
C ILE A 410 7.88 -31.36 10.61
N GLN A 411 8.84 -32.28 10.39
CA GLN A 411 10.24 -32.06 10.76
C GLN A 411 10.82 -30.83 10.04
N ARG A 412 10.58 -30.67 8.75
CA ARG A 412 11.01 -29.47 7.99
C ARG A 412 10.45 -28.18 8.60
N ASN A 413 9.20 -28.20 9.06
CA ASN A 413 8.55 -27.04 9.68
C ASN A 413 9.14 -26.76 11.08
N ILE A 414 9.44 -27.82 11.86
CA ILE A 414 10.13 -27.70 13.16
C ILE A 414 11.51 -27.10 12.98
N ASP A 415 12.28 -27.59 12.01
CA ASP A 415 13.64 -27.13 11.75
C ASP A 415 13.65 -25.66 11.31
N ALA A 416 12.73 -25.28 10.41
CA ALA A 416 12.55 -23.90 10.02
C ALA A 416 12.18 -22.99 11.20
N THR A 417 11.28 -23.44 12.09
CA THR A 417 10.88 -22.69 13.28
C THR A 417 12.05 -22.53 14.26
N ARG A 418 12.79 -23.61 14.51
CA ARG A 418 13.99 -23.56 15.38
C ARG A 418 15.04 -22.60 14.86
N ALA A 419 15.31 -22.65 13.55
CA ALA A 419 16.25 -21.73 12.90
C ALA A 419 15.77 -20.27 12.98
N ALA A 420 14.48 -20.01 12.78
CA ALA A 420 13.89 -18.68 12.87
C ALA A 420 14.04 -18.03 14.25
N TYR A 421 13.92 -18.83 15.31
CA TYR A 421 14.09 -18.36 16.70
C TYR A 421 15.53 -18.53 17.23
N GLY A 422 16.48 -18.99 16.41
CA GLY A 422 17.85 -19.23 16.82
C GLY A 422 18.03 -20.37 17.85
N LEU A 423 17.01 -21.24 17.98
CA LEU A 423 17.02 -22.35 18.96
C LEU A 423 17.98 -23.48 18.55
N ASP A 424 18.41 -23.51 17.31
CA ASP A 424 19.44 -24.40 16.78
C ASP A 424 20.84 -24.11 17.36
N LYS A 425 21.05 -22.90 17.90
CA LYS A 425 22.32 -22.42 18.48
C LYS A 425 22.36 -22.49 20.02
N LEU A 426 21.29 -22.98 20.64
CA LEU A 426 21.20 -23.07 22.10
C LEU A 426 22.24 -24.07 22.66
N LYS A 427 22.99 -23.62 23.67
CA LYS A 427 23.81 -24.48 24.50
C LYS A 427 22.96 -25.01 25.63
N THR A 428 22.87 -26.33 25.76
CA THR A 428 22.17 -26.96 26.86
C THR A 428 23.21 -27.26 27.98
N GLU A 429 23.03 -26.64 29.11
CA GLU A 429 23.85 -26.89 30.31
C GLU A 429 23.00 -27.61 31.34
N GLN A 430 23.60 -28.64 31.97
CA GLN A 430 22.96 -29.34 33.09
C GLN A 430 23.20 -28.56 34.39
N TYR A 431 22.12 -28.06 34.94
CA TYR A 431 22.12 -27.33 36.20
C TYR A 431 21.65 -28.24 37.36
N LYS A 432 22.47 -28.37 38.41
CA LYS A 432 22.06 -29.06 39.63
C LYS A 432 21.29 -28.07 40.49
N VAL A 433 20.00 -28.25 40.56
CA VAL A 433 19.16 -27.47 41.48
C VAL A 433 19.51 -27.85 42.93
N THR A 434 19.77 -26.87 43.77
CA THR A 434 19.93 -27.02 45.20
C THR A 434 18.87 -26.20 45.92
N ASP A 435 18.30 -26.78 46.97
CA ASP A 435 17.34 -26.14 47.88
C ASP A 435 18.01 -25.37 49.02
N LYS A 436 19.34 -25.46 49.09
CA LYS A 436 20.15 -24.79 50.12
C LYS A 436 20.91 -23.63 49.52
N GLY A 437 20.39 -22.43 49.71
CA GLY A 437 21.09 -21.20 49.36
C GLY A 437 22.28 -20.98 50.31
N GLU A 438 23.46 -20.64 49.81
CA GLU A 438 24.57 -20.19 50.64
C GLU A 438 24.25 -18.81 51.24
N GLN A 439 24.61 -18.62 52.52
CA GLN A 439 24.43 -17.32 53.16
C GLN A 439 25.30 -16.27 52.45
N GLY A 440 24.67 -15.16 51.99
CA GLY A 440 25.32 -14.11 51.22
C GLY A 440 25.47 -14.39 49.72
N ALA A 441 24.83 -15.44 49.17
CA ALA A 441 24.83 -15.71 47.72
C ALA A 441 24.30 -14.53 46.89
N LEU A 442 23.19 -13.90 47.32
CA LEU A 442 22.63 -12.71 46.67
C LEU A 442 23.59 -11.50 46.68
N ALA A 443 24.40 -11.36 47.74
CA ALA A 443 25.39 -10.28 47.79
C ALA A 443 26.57 -10.50 46.83
N LYS A 444 26.84 -11.77 46.45
CA LYS A 444 27.85 -12.11 45.43
C LYS A 444 27.35 -11.89 43.99
N GLU A 445 26.04 -11.85 43.82
CA GLU A 445 25.35 -11.62 42.54
C GLU A 445 24.90 -10.14 42.37
N GLY A 446 25.73 -9.20 42.88
CA GLY A 446 25.42 -7.77 42.89
C GLY A 446 25.06 -7.22 41.52
N ASP A 447 25.72 -7.67 40.46
CA ASP A 447 25.44 -7.25 39.10
C ASP A 447 24.06 -7.74 38.61
N THR A 448 23.63 -8.94 38.99
CA THR A 448 22.31 -9.48 38.69
C THR A 448 21.22 -8.72 39.44
N THR A 449 21.42 -8.50 40.74
CA THR A 449 20.43 -7.79 41.57
C THR A 449 20.24 -6.32 41.17
N ALA A 450 21.32 -5.66 40.74
CA ALA A 450 21.26 -4.28 40.23
C ALA A 450 20.40 -4.11 38.95
N GLN A 451 20.18 -5.20 38.24
CA GLN A 451 19.40 -5.20 36.98
C GLN A 451 17.96 -5.69 37.16
N ILE A 452 17.57 -6.14 38.36
CA ILE A 452 16.19 -6.53 38.66
C ILE A 452 15.35 -5.26 38.83
N ARG A 453 14.46 -5.00 37.88
CA ARG A 453 13.58 -3.85 37.94
C ARG A 453 12.45 -4.07 38.95
N LEU A 454 12.21 -3.06 39.77
CA LEU A 454 11.08 -2.97 40.68
C LEU A 454 10.04 -1.97 40.22
N LEU A 455 10.46 -0.92 39.51
CA LEU A 455 9.56 0.10 38.98
C LEU A 455 8.97 -0.33 37.63
N ASP A 456 7.65 -0.52 37.58
CA ASP A 456 6.94 -0.76 36.34
C ASP A 456 6.78 0.56 35.57
N PRO A 457 7.32 0.72 34.34
CA PRO A 457 7.26 1.96 33.57
C PRO A 457 5.84 2.46 33.27
N GLN A 458 4.86 1.58 33.25
CA GLN A 458 3.45 1.94 33.04
C GLN A 458 2.80 2.46 34.32
N VAL A 459 3.10 1.82 35.44
CA VAL A 459 2.51 2.17 36.74
C VAL A 459 3.09 3.46 37.29
N VAL A 460 4.40 3.73 37.08
CA VAL A 460 5.08 4.91 37.65
C VAL A 460 4.93 6.19 36.80
N SER A 461 4.40 6.12 35.57
CA SER A 461 4.24 7.31 34.72
C SER A 461 3.41 8.43 35.38
N PRO A 462 2.25 8.18 36.02
CA PRO A 462 1.53 9.21 36.75
C PRO A 462 2.35 9.86 37.88
N THR A 463 3.20 9.08 38.56
CA THR A 463 4.09 9.60 39.60
C THR A 463 5.16 10.53 39.01
N PHE A 464 5.75 10.17 37.86
CA PHE A 464 6.66 11.05 37.14
C PHE A 464 5.96 12.37 36.75
N LYS A 465 4.72 12.30 36.22
CA LYS A 465 3.90 13.48 35.92
C LYS A 465 3.69 14.33 37.17
N GLN A 466 3.25 13.74 38.28
CA GLN A 466 2.96 14.46 39.51
C GLN A 466 4.20 15.16 40.09
N LEU A 467 5.36 14.49 40.10
CA LEU A 467 6.58 15.01 40.75
C LEU A 467 7.42 15.90 39.85
N GLN A 468 7.40 15.72 38.54
CA GLN A 468 8.38 16.27 37.61
C GLN A 468 7.81 17.05 36.42
N GLN A 469 6.47 17.08 36.21
CA GLN A 469 5.87 17.79 35.07
C GLN A 469 6.07 19.30 35.17
N SER A 470 6.00 19.88 36.35
CA SER A 470 6.20 21.30 36.68
C SER A 470 5.15 22.26 36.10
N LYS A 471 4.78 22.15 34.83
CA LYS A 471 3.79 22.99 34.13
C LYS A 471 2.88 22.12 33.24
N GLN A 472 1.65 22.62 32.99
CA GLN A 472 0.65 21.87 32.21
C GLN A 472 1.00 21.72 30.73
N TYR A 473 1.82 22.61 30.18
CA TYR A 473 2.31 22.52 28.81
C TYR A 473 3.49 21.56 28.62
N TYR A 474 3.88 20.82 29.68
CA TYR A 474 4.79 19.68 29.59
C TYR A 474 4.04 18.38 29.85
N THR A 475 4.47 17.32 29.21
CA THR A 475 3.93 15.98 29.43
C THR A 475 5.01 14.92 29.38
N PHE A 476 4.73 13.74 29.92
CA PHE A 476 5.50 12.53 29.76
C PHE A 476 4.65 11.46 29.08
N ALA A 477 5.30 10.53 28.40
CA ALA A 477 4.61 9.38 27.82
C ALA A 477 3.83 8.59 28.87
N ASP A 478 2.71 7.99 28.49
CA ASP A 478 1.88 7.16 29.39
C ASP A 478 2.62 5.87 29.82
N THR A 479 3.48 5.36 28.97
CA THR A 479 4.43 4.28 29.31
C THR A 479 5.83 4.84 29.20
N LEU A 480 6.58 4.85 30.30
CA LEU A 480 7.93 5.36 30.33
C LEU A 480 8.90 4.39 29.65
N ALA A 481 10.05 4.88 29.25
CA ALA A 481 11.10 4.06 28.66
C ALA A 481 11.98 3.39 29.72
N VAL A 482 12.62 2.32 29.31
CA VAL A 482 13.60 1.60 30.09
C VAL A 482 14.91 1.61 29.36
N ASP A 483 15.98 1.92 30.07
CA ASP A 483 17.33 1.98 29.53
C ASP A 483 18.34 1.53 30.57
N LYS A 484 19.61 1.44 30.21
CA LYS A 484 20.73 1.16 31.09
C LYS A 484 21.78 2.23 30.98
N TYR A 485 22.20 2.75 32.13
CA TYR A 485 23.29 3.72 32.23
C TYR A 485 24.37 3.22 33.19
N GLU A 486 25.59 3.52 32.87
CA GLU A 486 26.70 3.31 33.80
C GLU A 486 26.77 4.51 34.76
N ILE A 487 26.41 4.28 36.03
CA ILE A 487 26.39 5.31 37.05
C ILE A 487 27.35 4.86 38.18
N ASP A 488 28.36 5.70 38.43
CA ASP A 488 29.41 5.45 39.40
C ASP A 488 30.11 4.09 39.20
N GLY A 489 30.29 3.66 37.93
CA GLY A 489 30.93 2.41 37.53
C GLY A 489 30.07 1.18 37.65
N VAL A 490 28.77 1.31 37.90
CA VAL A 490 27.79 0.21 37.95
C VAL A 490 26.72 0.39 36.87
N SER A 491 26.46 -0.68 36.13
CA SER A 491 25.36 -0.71 35.17
C SER A 491 24.03 -0.74 35.92
N GLN A 492 23.26 0.34 35.80
CA GLN A 492 21.99 0.55 36.50
C GLN A 492 20.80 0.42 35.54
N ASP A 493 19.83 -0.41 35.91
CA ASP A 493 18.51 -0.39 35.26
C ASP A 493 17.82 0.94 35.57
N THR A 494 17.25 1.54 34.54
CA THR A 494 16.77 2.93 34.58
C THR A 494 15.39 3.03 33.97
N VAL A 495 14.51 3.77 34.64
CA VAL A 495 13.25 4.24 34.04
C VAL A 495 13.44 5.71 33.66
N ILE A 496 13.30 6.02 32.38
CA ILE A 496 13.58 7.35 31.82
C ILE A 496 12.37 7.91 31.04
N ALA A 497 12.20 9.20 31.09
CA ALA A 497 11.20 9.95 30.34
C ALA A 497 11.76 11.29 29.85
N ALA A 498 11.39 11.67 28.64
CA ALA A 498 11.62 13.02 28.13
C ALA A 498 10.43 13.91 28.52
N ARG A 499 10.70 15.15 28.93
CA ARG A 499 9.64 16.14 29.21
C ARG A 499 9.28 16.83 27.90
N GLU A 500 8.24 16.32 27.26
CA GLU A 500 7.77 16.75 25.93
C GLU A 500 6.86 17.98 26.05
N LEU A 501 6.82 18.77 24.97
CA LEU A 501 5.89 19.88 24.85
C LEU A 501 4.46 19.36 24.57
N ASP A 502 3.49 19.83 25.36
CA ASP A 502 2.06 19.63 25.17
C ASP A 502 1.35 20.98 25.02
N LEU A 503 1.16 21.41 23.80
CA LEU A 503 0.47 22.68 23.53
C LEU A 503 -0.98 22.66 23.96
N ALA A 504 -1.63 21.50 24.08
CA ALA A 504 -3.01 21.41 24.56
C ALA A 504 -3.13 21.82 26.04
N GLY A 505 -2.08 21.67 26.82
CA GLY A 505 -1.99 22.13 28.20
C GLY A 505 -1.65 23.63 28.36
N ASN A 506 -1.54 24.38 27.27
CA ASN A 506 -1.26 25.81 27.30
C ASN A 506 -2.56 26.63 27.20
N ASP A 507 -2.89 27.43 28.24
CA ASP A 507 -4.09 28.24 28.27
C ASP A 507 -4.07 29.43 27.29
N ASN A 508 -2.89 29.86 26.85
CA ASN A 508 -2.67 31.05 25.99
C ASN A 508 -2.37 30.66 24.55
N ARG A 509 -3.24 29.88 23.93
CA ARG A 509 -3.08 29.43 22.54
C ARG A 509 -3.34 30.55 21.53
N ASN A 510 -2.37 30.85 20.71
CA ASN A 510 -2.46 31.66 19.49
C ASN A 510 -1.29 31.31 18.57
N TRP A 511 -1.33 31.75 17.31
CA TRP A 511 -0.32 31.39 16.33
C TRP A 511 1.12 31.72 16.78
N VAL A 512 1.34 32.90 17.38
CA VAL A 512 2.67 33.32 17.84
C VAL A 512 3.17 32.40 18.94
N ASN A 513 2.32 32.13 19.94
CA ASN A 513 2.68 31.27 21.06
C ASN A 513 2.93 29.82 20.60
N ASP A 514 2.05 29.28 19.76
CA ASP A 514 2.10 27.88 19.35
C ASP A 514 3.26 27.58 18.37
N HIS A 515 3.66 28.59 17.58
CA HIS A 515 4.65 28.37 16.53
C HIS A 515 5.99 29.08 16.72
N THR A 516 6.08 30.06 17.62
CA THR A 516 7.32 30.83 17.79
C THR A 516 7.81 30.97 19.22
N VAL A 517 6.94 30.76 20.21
CA VAL A 517 7.29 30.90 21.64
C VAL A 517 7.44 29.53 22.31
N TYR A 518 6.40 28.72 22.33
CA TYR A 518 6.45 27.36 22.88
C TYR A 518 6.87 26.36 21.80
N THR A 519 8.17 26.30 21.57
CA THR A 519 8.73 25.56 20.43
C THR A 519 9.30 24.18 20.81
N HIS A 520 9.58 23.93 22.10
CA HIS A 520 10.27 22.71 22.54
C HIS A 520 9.90 22.29 23.96
N GLY A 521 10.08 21.01 24.27
CA GLY A 521 10.12 20.46 25.59
C GLY A 521 11.47 20.64 26.25
N TYR A 522 11.67 20.16 27.49
CA TYR A 522 12.88 20.44 28.24
C TYR A 522 13.34 19.30 29.14
N GLY A 523 14.45 18.72 28.79
CA GLY A 523 15.21 17.77 29.60
C GLY A 523 14.58 16.38 29.73
N VAL A 524 15.36 15.49 30.33
CA VAL A 524 14.90 14.15 30.67
C VAL A 524 14.79 14.02 32.19
N VAL A 525 14.00 13.05 32.62
CA VAL A 525 13.88 12.62 34.01
C VAL A 525 14.20 11.14 34.06
N ALA A 526 15.09 10.73 34.98
CA ALA A 526 15.48 9.34 35.10
C ALA A 526 15.57 8.92 36.58
N ALA A 527 15.06 7.72 36.85
CA ALA A 527 15.07 7.09 38.15
C ALA A 527 15.71 5.72 38.06
N TYR A 528 16.33 5.27 39.17
CA TYR A 528 16.79 3.88 39.29
C TYR A 528 15.62 2.91 39.17
N GLY A 529 15.73 1.90 38.34
CA GLY A 529 14.66 0.93 38.10
C GLY A 529 14.38 0.02 39.31
N ASN A 530 15.32 -0.06 40.24
CA ASN A 530 15.30 -0.97 41.40
C ASN A 530 15.42 -0.26 42.76
N LYS A 531 15.33 1.07 42.83
CA LYS A 531 15.44 1.82 44.09
C LYS A 531 14.24 2.72 44.30
N VAL A 532 13.90 2.91 45.56
CA VAL A 532 12.88 3.85 46.01
C VAL A 532 13.40 4.63 47.22
N THR A 533 12.88 5.84 47.37
CA THR A 533 13.15 6.68 48.55
C THR A 533 12.50 6.09 49.80
N ALA A 534 12.81 6.63 50.98
CA ALA A 534 12.21 6.21 52.24
C ALA A 534 10.68 6.32 52.27
N ASP A 535 10.12 7.23 51.45
CA ASP A 535 8.68 7.44 51.32
C ASP A 535 8.04 6.57 50.21
N GLY A 536 8.80 5.62 49.65
CA GLY A 536 8.31 4.71 48.60
C GLY A 536 8.18 5.34 47.21
N GLN A 537 8.72 6.52 46.98
CA GLN A 537 8.73 7.18 45.67
C GLN A 537 9.93 6.74 44.84
N PRO A 538 9.90 6.88 43.49
CA PRO A 538 11.07 6.63 42.64
C PRO A 538 12.26 7.46 43.07
N GLU A 539 13.44 6.82 43.18
CA GLU A 539 14.71 7.51 43.47
C GLU A 539 15.27 8.09 42.15
N PHE A 540 15.11 9.40 41.97
CA PHE A 540 15.58 10.09 40.75
C PHE A 540 17.08 10.39 40.89
N PHE A 541 17.85 10.05 39.85
CA PHE A 541 19.24 10.48 39.68
C PHE A 541 19.40 11.58 38.64
N GLU A 542 18.34 11.87 37.88
CA GLU A 542 18.21 12.96 36.92
C GLU A 542 16.83 13.57 37.04
N SER A 543 16.72 14.86 37.38
CA SER A 543 15.41 15.51 37.62
C SER A 543 15.48 17.03 37.63
N GLY A 544 14.35 17.70 37.87
CA GLY A 544 14.26 19.15 38.01
C GLY A 544 14.10 19.93 36.70
N ILE A 545 13.94 21.26 36.82
CA ILE A 545 14.01 22.26 35.75
C ILE A 545 14.75 23.50 36.28
N PRO A 546 15.91 23.88 35.73
CA PRO A 546 16.67 23.14 34.71
C PRO A 546 17.07 21.75 35.22
N THR A 547 17.19 20.80 34.27
CA THR A 547 17.53 19.42 34.58
C THR A 547 18.91 19.28 35.20
N GLN A 548 19.03 18.51 36.27
CA GLN A 548 20.26 18.27 37.03
C GLN A 548 20.37 16.80 37.43
N GLY A 549 21.54 16.26 37.38
CA GLY A 549 21.82 14.88 37.81
C GLY A 549 23.00 14.25 37.10
N LYS A 550 23.08 12.92 37.12
CA LYS A 550 24.23 12.15 36.64
C LYS A 550 24.39 12.18 35.11
N LEU A 551 23.29 12.32 34.35
CA LEU A 551 23.32 12.39 32.89
C LEU A 551 23.69 13.78 32.39
N THR A 552 23.48 14.81 33.21
CA THR A 552 23.74 16.22 32.90
C THR A 552 25.11 16.72 33.39
N GLU A 553 25.91 15.89 34.07
CA GLU A 553 27.30 16.23 34.46
C GLU A 553 28.21 16.51 33.25
N SER A 554 27.81 16.13 32.03
CA SER A 554 28.51 16.46 30.79
C SER A 554 28.28 17.92 30.41
N GLU A 555 29.33 18.70 30.23
CA GLU A 555 29.29 20.07 29.72
C GLU A 555 28.62 20.21 28.33
N LYS A 556 28.35 19.09 27.64
CA LYS A 556 27.76 19.02 26.31
C LYS A 556 26.25 18.71 26.35
N TYR A 557 25.64 18.62 27.52
CA TYR A 557 24.22 18.28 27.59
C TYR A 557 23.34 19.36 27.00
N GLU A 558 22.49 18.95 26.00
CA GLU A 558 21.49 19.81 25.38
C GLU A 558 20.08 19.38 25.83
N PRO A 559 19.41 20.15 26.70
CA PRO A 559 18.12 19.76 27.28
C PRO A 559 16.92 20.02 26.40
N ARG A 560 17.05 20.83 25.33
CA ARG A 560 15.90 21.28 24.54
C ARG A 560 15.42 20.19 23.59
N ILE A 561 14.12 19.90 23.62
CA ILE A 561 13.48 18.81 22.88
C ILE A 561 12.55 19.42 21.84
N TYR A 562 13.09 19.78 20.68
CA TYR A 562 12.33 20.31 19.55
C TYR A 562 11.60 19.20 18.78
N PHE A 563 12.12 18.00 18.77
CA PHE A 563 11.56 16.84 18.07
C PHE A 563 11.14 15.80 19.09
N SER A 564 9.85 15.44 19.09
CA SER A 564 9.32 14.42 20.01
C SER A 564 8.02 13.79 19.47
N PRO A 565 7.64 12.61 19.97
CA PRO A 565 6.42 11.93 19.55
C PRO A 565 5.13 12.75 19.71
N ASN A 566 5.04 13.57 20.76
CA ASN A 566 3.84 14.37 21.05
C ASN A 566 3.82 15.74 20.34
N THR A 567 4.91 16.15 19.71
CA THR A 567 4.99 17.44 19.04
C THR A 567 4.57 17.31 17.57
N THR A 568 3.33 17.67 17.25
CA THR A 568 2.74 17.54 15.91
C THR A 568 2.73 18.86 15.13
N GLU A 569 2.69 19.99 15.82
CA GLU A 569 2.64 21.32 15.21
C GLU A 569 4.01 21.72 14.64
N TYR A 570 4.00 22.52 13.56
CA TYR A 570 5.25 23.12 13.08
C TYR A 570 5.69 24.25 14.02
N SER A 571 7.00 24.51 14.06
CA SER A 571 7.56 25.66 14.77
C SER A 571 8.50 26.45 13.86
N ILE A 572 8.53 27.75 14.05
CA ILE A 572 9.46 28.66 13.39
C ILE A 572 10.44 29.12 14.44
N VAL A 573 11.70 28.77 14.25
CA VAL A 573 12.80 28.95 15.22
C VAL A 573 13.97 29.66 14.59
N GLY A 574 14.86 30.19 15.41
CA GLY A 574 16.07 30.89 14.95
C GLY A 574 15.82 32.32 14.57
N ALA A 575 16.80 33.16 14.90
CA ALA A 575 16.82 34.59 14.61
C ALA A 575 18.26 35.07 14.44
N PRO A 576 18.50 36.21 13.76
CA PRO A 576 19.83 36.82 13.60
C PRO A 576 20.50 37.10 14.95
N GLU A 577 21.82 37.01 14.98
CA GLU A 577 22.60 37.29 16.16
C GLU A 577 22.34 38.73 16.68
N GLY A 578 22.16 38.86 18.00
CA GLY A 578 21.81 40.14 18.63
C GLY A 578 20.31 40.44 18.68
N THR A 579 19.46 39.58 18.08
CA THR A 579 18.01 39.70 18.24
C THR A 579 17.61 39.26 19.65
N GLN A 580 16.68 39.98 20.27
CA GLN A 580 16.12 39.57 21.57
C GLN A 580 15.47 38.19 21.44
N ALA A 581 15.84 37.25 22.30
CA ALA A 581 15.27 35.93 22.33
C ALA A 581 13.75 35.97 22.68
N TRP A 582 12.96 35.12 22.07
CA TRP A 582 11.52 34.98 22.33
C TRP A 582 11.02 33.56 22.46
N GLU A 583 11.83 32.57 22.15
CA GLU A 583 11.50 31.16 22.39
C GLU A 583 11.55 30.91 23.90
N PHE A 584 10.48 30.39 24.47
CA PHE A 584 10.41 30.07 25.89
C PHE A 584 11.24 28.81 26.17
N ASP A 585 12.27 28.95 26.99
CA ASP A 585 13.22 27.89 27.27
C ASP A 585 12.70 26.99 28.43
N TYR A 586 12.65 27.55 29.63
CA TYR A 586 12.13 26.85 30.79
C TYR A 586 11.61 27.84 31.85
N PRO A 587 10.70 27.38 32.76
CA PRO A 587 10.17 28.27 33.79
C PRO A 587 11.21 28.62 34.85
N THR A 588 11.38 29.93 35.10
CA THR A 588 12.21 30.47 36.20
C THR A 588 11.39 31.50 36.97
N GLY A 589 11.05 31.19 38.21
CA GLY A 589 10.25 32.12 39.04
C GLY A 589 8.94 32.51 38.36
N SER A 590 8.68 33.83 38.23
CA SER A 590 7.49 34.41 37.59
C SER A 590 7.63 34.62 36.09
N GLU A 591 8.87 34.72 35.52
CA GLU A 591 9.04 35.09 34.15
C GLU A 591 9.62 33.89 33.38
N GLY A 592 10.26 33.21 33.21
CA GLY A 592 10.81 32.14 32.38
C GLY A 592 12.08 32.55 31.66
N ALA A 593 12.96 31.63 31.41
CA ALA A 593 14.12 31.82 30.58
C ALA A 593 13.71 31.85 29.09
N LEU A 594 14.43 32.64 28.30
CA LEU A 594 14.25 32.74 26.86
C LEU A 594 15.49 32.25 26.13
N THR A 595 15.30 31.64 24.98
CA THR A 595 16.39 31.14 24.13
C THR A 595 16.16 31.48 22.66
N THR A 596 17.14 31.17 21.84
CA THR A 596 17.07 31.19 20.39
C THR A 596 17.70 29.90 19.87
N PHE A 597 16.99 29.18 19.00
CA PHE A 597 17.49 27.95 18.37
C PHE A 597 18.77 28.24 17.56
N LYS A 598 19.78 27.41 17.73
CA LYS A 598 21.09 27.53 17.06
C LYS A 598 21.45 26.29 16.23
N GLY A 599 20.56 25.31 16.16
CA GLY A 599 20.77 24.10 15.40
C GLY A 599 20.45 24.25 13.90
N ASP A 600 20.58 23.14 13.19
CA ASP A 600 20.11 23.01 11.80
C ASP A 600 19.00 21.94 11.78
N GLY A 601 17.80 22.34 12.21
CA GLY A 601 16.67 21.41 12.43
C GLY A 601 15.64 21.36 11.29
N GLY A 602 15.67 22.35 10.39
CA GLY A 602 14.67 22.43 9.34
C GLY A 602 15.05 23.38 8.19
N PRO A 603 14.30 23.31 7.10
CA PRO A 603 14.53 24.20 5.96
C PRO A 603 14.39 25.69 6.32
N SER A 604 15.20 26.52 5.69
CA SER A 604 15.15 27.97 5.90
C SER A 604 13.88 28.60 5.32
N VAL A 605 13.25 29.46 6.09
CA VAL A 605 12.16 30.36 5.69
C VAL A 605 12.59 31.83 5.61
N GLY A 606 13.91 32.09 5.54
CA GLY A 606 14.46 33.44 5.51
C GLY A 606 14.15 34.26 4.26
N ASN A 607 13.89 33.64 3.13
CA ASN A 607 13.57 34.30 1.88
C ASN A 607 12.08 34.25 1.53
N LEU A 608 11.61 35.23 0.75
CA LEU A 608 10.21 35.37 0.38
C LEU A 608 9.66 34.15 -0.37
N PHE A 609 10.46 33.51 -1.23
CA PHE A 609 10.03 32.35 -2.01
C PHE A 609 9.73 31.17 -1.08
N SER A 610 10.62 30.84 -0.15
CA SER A 610 10.38 29.78 0.84
C SER A 610 9.15 30.11 1.71
N ARG A 611 9.01 31.38 2.18
CA ARG A 611 7.82 31.79 2.96
C ARG A 611 6.52 31.54 2.22
N ILE A 612 6.45 31.88 0.93
CA ILE A 612 5.26 31.64 0.11
C ILE A 612 4.97 30.14 0.02
N LEU A 613 5.98 29.29 -0.25
CA LEU A 613 5.80 27.85 -0.35
C LEU A 613 5.29 27.24 0.96
N TYR A 614 5.87 27.66 2.10
CA TYR A 614 5.45 27.15 3.41
C TYR A 614 4.11 27.73 3.89
N ALA A 615 3.81 28.99 3.57
CA ALA A 615 2.50 29.58 3.82
C ALA A 615 1.38 28.80 3.10
N ILE A 616 1.62 28.41 1.85
CA ILE A 616 0.71 27.57 1.09
C ILE A 616 0.62 26.15 1.68
N ARG A 617 1.76 25.56 2.06
CA ARG A 617 1.79 24.20 2.61
C ARG A 617 0.98 24.08 3.89
N PHE A 618 1.15 25.05 4.81
CA PHE A 618 0.50 25.04 6.13
C PHE A 618 -0.79 25.87 6.21
N GLY A 619 -1.15 26.56 5.13
CA GLY A 619 -2.36 27.38 5.09
C GLY A 619 -2.32 28.57 6.05
N SER A 620 -1.12 29.12 6.32
CA SER A 620 -0.89 30.17 7.32
C SER A 620 -0.25 31.40 6.66
N ASP A 621 -0.99 32.50 6.60
CA ASP A 621 -0.54 33.80 6.13
C ASP A 621 0.45 34.48 7.10
N GLN A 622 0.42 34.11 8.37
CA GLN A 622 1.38 34.62 9.36
C GLN A 622 2.83 34.28 9.04
N ILE A 623 3.08 33.17 8.33
CA ILE A 623 4.43 32.82 7.85
C ILE A 623 4.99 33.92 6.91
N LEU A 624 4.11 34.63 6.18
CA LEU A 624 4.51 35.71 5.28
C LEU A 624 4.72 37.05 5.98
N PHE A 625 3.86 37.34 6.97
CA PHE A 625 3.69 38.71 7.48
C PHE A 625 4.15 38.91 8.93
N SER A 626 4.45 37.82 9.67
CA SER A 626 4.91 37.94 11.04
C SER A 626 6.35 38.43 11.14
N ASP A 627 6.60 39.37 12.01
CA ASP A 627 7.96 39.88 12.35
C ASP A 627 8.79 38.82 13.07
N ARG A 628 8.17 37.74 13.56
CA ARG A 628 8.88 36.58 14.14
C ARG A 628 9.55 35.68 13.11
N VAL A 629 9.22 35.86 11.82
CA VAL A 629 9.86 35.14 10.72
C VAL A 629 10.98 36.03 10.15
N THR A 630 12.21 35.73 10.51
CA THR A 630 13.41 36.52 10.16
C THR A 630 14.16 35.92 8.98
N SER A 631 15.30 36.52 8.61
CA SER A 631 16.17 36.02 7.54
C SER A 631 16.86 34.68 7.90
N GLU A 632 17.04 34.39 9.19
CA GLU A 632 17.72 33.18 9.68
C GLU A 632 16.74 32.16 10.27
N SER A 633 15.44 32.42 10.15
CA SER A 633 14.44 31.49 10.65
C SER A 633 14.38 30.21 9.84
N GLN A 634 14.23 29.11 10.55
CA GLN A 634 14.00 27.77 10.05
C GLN A 634 12.59 27.31 10.44
N ILE A 635 11.98 26.45 9.63
CA ILE A 635 10.70 25.82 9.95
C ILE A 635 10.92 24.36 10.29
N LEU A 636 10.59 23.99 11.53
CA LEU A 636 10.61 22.63 12.02
C LEU A 636 9.24 22.00 11.81
N TYR A 637 9.16 20.90 11.08
CA TYR A 637 7.94 20.14 10.87
C TYR A 637 8.25 18.66 10.66
N ASP A 638 7.21 17.82 10.61
CA ASP A 638 7.40 16.38 10.72
C ASP A 638 8.30 16.05 11.93
N ARG A 639 7.87 16.56 13.08
CA ARG A 639 8.69 16.57 14.31
C ARG A 639 8.65 15.26 15.06
N SER A 640 7.68 14.40 14.75
CA SER A 640 7.63 13.04 15.30
C SER A 640 8.81 12.20 14.78
N PRO A 641 9.64 11.63 15.68
CA PRO A 641 10.78 10.80 15.30
C PRO A 641 10.38 9.63 14.40
N LYS A 642 9.27 8.96 14.71
CA LYS A 642 8.74 7.84 13.90
C LYS A 642 8.39 8.28 12.48
N GLU A 643 7.72 9.42 12.32
CA GLU A 643 7.36 9.94 11.00
C GLU A 643 8.59 10.34 10.18
N ARG A 644 9.61 10.92 10.85
CA ARG A 644 10.88 11.24 10.19
C ARG A 644 11.57 10.01 9.65
N VAL A 645 11.72 8.97 10.47
CA VAL A 645 12.32 7.69 10.05
C VAL A 645 11.49 7.03 8.96
N ALA A 646 10.15 7.04 9.05
CA ALA A 646 9.27 6.48 8.01
C ALA A 646 9.46 7.15 6.64
N LYS A 647 9.80 8.45 6.62
CA LYS A 647 10.07 9.19 5.38
C LYS A 647 11.44 8.87 4.81
N VAL A 648 12.49 8.85 5.64
CA VAL A 648 13.86 8.61 5.15
C VAL A 648 14.12 7.14 4.81
N ALA A 649 13.45 6.21 5.51
CA ALA A 649 13.56 4.77 5.29
C ALA A 649 12.18 4.12 5.05
N PRO A 650 11.49 4.42 3.94
CA PRO A 650 10.10 3.99 3.70
C PRO A 650 9.94 2.49 3.46
N TYR A 651 11.03 1.74 3.39
CA TYR A 651 11.05 0.28 3.26
C TYR A 651 11.00 -0.46 4.62
N LEU A 652 11.13 0.27 5.73
CA LEU A 652 11.06 -0.30 7.08
C LEU A 652 9.63 -0.30 7.61
N THR A 653 9.29 -1.37 8.32
CA THR A 653 8.15 -1.38 9.23
C THR A 653 8.66 -0.92 10.60
N LEU A 654 8.17 0.21 11.09
CA LEU A 654 8.68 0.83 12.31
C LEU A 654 7.91 0.36 13.53
N ASP A 655 8.63 0.17 14.64
CA ASP A 655 8.03 -0.14 15.94
C ASP A 655 6.97 0.90 16.35
N GLY A 656 5.99 0.46 17.09
CA GLY A 656 4.98 1.35 17.68
C GLY A 656 5.54 2.26 18.75
N ARG A 657 6.57 1.81 19.45
CA ARG A 657 7.26 2.58 20.50
C ARG A 657 8.47 3.32 19.97
N VAL A 658 8.61 4.54 20.47
CA VAL A 658 9.81 5.35 20.32
C VAL A 658 10.25 5.72 21.72
N TYR A 659 11.51 5.52 22.05
CA TYR A 659 11.99 5.75 23.41
C TYR A 659 13.19 6.69 23.43
N PRO A 660 13.30 7.58 24.46
CA PRO A 660 14.41 8.50 24.59
C PRO A 660 15.60 7.81 25.27
N ALA A 661 16.79 8.19 24.84
CA ALA A 661 18.05 7.87 25.53
C ALA A 661 18.96 9.11 25.52
N VAL A 662 19.84 9.22 26.52
CA VAL A 662 20.87 10.26 26.54
C VAL A 662 22.19 9.64 26.08
N VAL A 663 22.68 10.11 24.94
CA VAL A 663 23.91 9.61 24.32
C VAL A 663 24.81 10.82 24.01
N ASP A 664 26.03 10.83 24.56
CA ASP A 664 27.01 11.91 24.39
C ASP A 664 26.47 13.32 24.71
N GLY A 665 25.62 13.43 25.72
CA GLY A 665 25.00 14.69 26.14
C GLY A 665 23.81 15.15 25.28
N ARG A 666 23.36 14.32 24.34
CA ARG A 666 22.19 14.61 23.47
C ARG A 666 21.04 13.67 23.78
N VAL A 667 19.85 14.19 23.82
CA VAL A 667 18.65 13.34 23.88
C VAL A 667 18.40 12.79 22.47
N LYS A 668 18.44 11.48 22.34
CA LYS A 668 18.19 10.76 21.10
C LYS A 668 16.91 9.93 21.24
N TRP A 669 16.05 10.01 20.26
CA TRP A 669 14.91 9.11 20.13
C TRP A 669 15.32 7.88 19.35
N ILE A 670 15.11 6.72 19.92
CA ILE A 670 15.45 5.45 19.30
C ILE A 670 14.18 4.85 18.70
N VAL A 671 14.27 4.46 17.43
CA VAL A 671 13.18 3.85 16.64
C VAL A 671 13.68 2.54 16.07
N ASP A 672 13.04 1.43 16.46
CA ASP A 672 13.33 0.13 15.89
C ASP A 672 12.68 -0.02 14.51
N GLY A 673 13.47 -0.44 13.54
CA GLY A 673 13.06 -0.64 12.15
C GLY A 673 13.18 -2.11 11.73
N TYR A 674 12.04 -2.67 11.32
CA TYR A 674 11.94 -4.07 10.90
C TYR A 674 11.91 -4.19 9.39
N THR A 675 12.61 -5.19 8.85
CA THR A 675 12.38 -5.69 7.51
C THR A 675 11.33 -6.80 7.59
N THR A 676 10.34 -6.75 6.71
CA THR A 676 9.21 -7.68 6.69
C THR A 676 8.99 -8.26 5.30
N SER A 677 8.46 -9.49 5.24
CA SER A 677 8.03 -10.13 3.99
C SER A 677 6.82 -11.04 4.25
N ASP A 678 6.02 -11.24 3.21
CA ASP A 678 4.91 -12.19 3.18
C ASP A 678 5.22 -13.45 2.35
N ALA A 679 6.46 -13.56 1.83
CA ALA A 679 6.86 -14.58 0.86
C ALA A 679 7.91 -15.57 1.40
N TYR A 680 8.22 -15.55 2.69
CA TYR A 680 9.24 -16.45 3.27
C TYR A 680 8.72 -17.90 3.36
N PRO A 681 9.47 -18.91 2.85
CA PRO A 681 9.02 -20.29 2.83
C PRO A 681 8.92 -20.90 4.24
N TYR A 682 7.98 -21.84 4.43
CA TYR A 682 7.71 -22.58 5.68
C TYR A 682 7.41 -21.71 6.90
N SER A 683 6.99 -20.48 6.70
CA SER A 683 6.66 -19.53 7.77
C SER A 683 5.18 -19.16 7.76
N GLN A 684 4.55 -19.16 8.93
CA GLN A 684 3.14 -18.87 9.08
C GLN A 684 2.87 -17.38 8.89
N MET A 685 1.85 -17.09 8.07
CA MET A 685 1.35 -15.73 7.91
C MET A 685 0.65 -15.26 9.18
N THR A 686 1.08 -14.12 9.73
CA THR A 686 0.56 -13.55 10.96
C THR A 686 0.23 -12.07 10.75
N ASP A 687 -0.81 -11.59 11.40
CA ASP A 687 -1.11 -10.16 11.48
C ASP A 687 -0.18 -9.51 12.53
N LEU A 688 0.67 -8.60 12.08
CA LEU A 688 1.66 -7.96 12.93
C LEU A 688 1.01 -7.10 14.02
N GLY A 689 -0.11 -6.45 13.73
CA GLY A 689 -0.83 -5.66 14.72
C GLY A 689 -1.29 -6.49 15.92
N SER A 690 -1.79 -7.70 15.67
CA SER A 690 -2.21 -8.60 16.75
C SER A 690 -1.04 -9.32 17.42
N ALA A 691 0.01 -9.66 16.67
CA ALA A 691 1.17 -10.37 17.19
C ALA A 691 2.08 -9.50 18.05
N THR A 692 2.13 -8.20 17.79
CA THR A 692 2.98 -7.22 18.49
C THR A 692 2.20 -6.33 19.46
N LYS A 693 0.91 -6.64 19.67
CA LYS A 693 0.11 -5.94 20.66
C LYS A 693 0.67 -6.20 22.05
N ASP A 694 1.02 -5.14 22.77
CA ASP A 694 1.45 -5.24 24.16
C ASP A 694 0.39 -5.89 25.02
N SER A 695 0.75 -6.99 25.66
CA SER A 695 -0.07 -7.63 26.70
C SER A 695 0.15 -6.88 28.01
N THR A 696 -0.42 -5.71 28.15
CA THR A 696 -0.33 -4.93 29.38
C THR A 696 -1.46 -5.27 30.32
N THR A 697 -1.14 -5.43 31.61
CA THR A 697 -2.11 -5.66 32.67
C THR A 697 -2.91 -4.39 33.03
N VAL A 698 -2.46 -3.23 32.58
CA VAL A 698 -3.09 -1.95 32.77
C VAL A 698 -3.82 -1.55 31.48
N SER A 699 -5.09 -1.21 31.56
CA SER A 699 -5.88 -0.69 30.43
C SER A 699 -5.40 0.71 30.07
N SER A 700 -4.20 0.84 29.53
CA SER A 700 -3.78 2.09 28.88
C SER A 700 -4.36 2.16 27.49
N ALA A 701 -4.88 3.33 27.12
CA ALA A 701 -5.44 3.57 25.80
C ALA A 701 -4.41 3.43 24.65
N THR A 702 -3.13 3.42 24.98
CA THR A 702 -2.04 3.38 24.00
C THR A 702 -1.46 1.99 23.93
N VAL A 703 -2.04 1.16 23.07
CA VAL A 703 -1.45 -0.13 22.70
C VAL A 703 -0.46 0.09 21.58
N SER A 704 0.81 -0.10 21.85
CA SER A 704 1.84 -0.06 20.84
C SER A 704 1.76 -1.31 19.96
N SER A 705 1.57 -1.13 18.65
CA SER A 705 1.57 -2.23 17.69
C SER A 705 2.19 -1.79 16.37
N LEU A 706 2.65 -2.76 15.56
CA LEU A 706 3.20 -2.50 14.23
C LEU A 706 2.15 -2.14 13.17
N GLY A 707 0.88 -2.05 13.54
CA GLY A 707 -0.23 -1.86 12.63
C GLY A 707 -0.73 -3.16 12.01
N SER A 708 -1.89 -3.11 11.35
CA SER A 708 -2.49 -4.28 10.71
C SER A 708 -1.83 -4.57 9.37
N GLN A 709 -0.71 -5.26 9.40
CA GLN A 709 0.03 -5.77 8.24
C GLN A 709 0.24 -7.26 8.39
N LYS A 710 -0.04 -8.04 7.35
CA LYS A 710 0.26 -9.47 7.34
C LYS A 710 1.68 -9.70 6.86
N ALA A 711 2.44 -10.46 7.64
CA ALA A 711 3.79 -10.87 7.30
C ALA A 711 4.04 -12.30 7.79
N ASN A 712 4.99 -12.97 7.16
CA ASN A 712 5.49 -14.26 7.63
C ASN A 712 7.01 -14.26 7.87
N TYR A 713 7.62 -13.09 7.76
CA TYR A 713 9.01 -12.81 8.11
C TYR A 713 9.09 -11.42 8.72
N ILE A 714 9.76 -11.31 9.85
CA ILE A 714 10.07 -10.04 10.51
C ILE A 714 11.45 -10.14 11.17
N ARG A 715 12.24 -9.09 11.03
CA ARG A 715 13.55 -8.98 11.65
C ARG A 715 13.85 -7.56 12.07
N ASN A 716 14.35 -7.36 13.28
CA ASN A 716 14.85 -6.06 13.74
C ASN A 716 16.20 -5.80 13.07
N SER A 717 16.16 -5.14 11.93
CA SER A 717 17.30 -4.98 11.04
C SER A 717 18.03 -3.68 11.25
N VAL A 718 17.31 -2.64 11.68
CA VAL A 718 17.81 -1.27 11.82
C VAL A 718 17.38 -0.68 13.14
N LYS A 719 18.29 0.00 13.81
CA LYS A 719 17.95 1.00 14.81
C LYS A 719 18.20 2.38 14.23
N ALA A 720 17.17 3.20 14.23
CA ALA A 720 17.29 4.58 13.85
C ALA A 720 17.37 5.46 15.09
N THR A 721 18.17 6.51 15.03
CA THR A 721 18.15 7.55 16.05
C THR A 721 17.71 8.86 15.44
N VAL A 722 16.91 9.61 16.19
CA VAL A 722 16.53 10.98 15.84
C VAL A 722 16.95 11.91 16.97
N ASP A 723 17.76 12.87 16.65
CA ASP A 723 18.22 13.86 17.64
C ASP A 723 17.04 14.75 18.06
N ALA A 724 16.82 14.88 19.36
CA ALA A 724 15.71 15.64 19.90
C ALA A 724 15.85 17.16 19.71
N TYR A 725 17.08 17.67 19.50
CA TYR A 725 17.35 19.09 19.29
C TYR A 725 17.24 19.50 17.83
N ASP A 726 18.01 18.85 16.94
CA ASP A 726 18.09 19.25 15.52
C ASP A 726 17.34 18.31 14.56
N GLY A 727 16.81 17.18 15.06
CA GLY A 727 16.02 16.25 14.27
C GLY A 727 16.79 15.47 13.22
N SER A 728 18.12 15.46 13.26
CA SER A 728 18.95 14.62 12.40
C SER A 728 18.60 13.15 12.58
N VAL A 729 18.69 12.39 11.51
CA VAL A 729 18.33 10.96 11.49
C VAL A 729 19.56 10.15 11.12
N ASP A 730 19.94 9.23 11.99
CA ASP A 730 20.99 8.25 11.72
C ASP A 730 20.40 6.84 11.70
N LEU A 731 20.86 6.02 10.77
CA LEU A 731 20.39 4.64 10.60
C LEU A 731 21.56 3.69 10.88
N TYR A 732 21.36 2.75 11.82
CA TYR A 732 22.37 1.78 12.21
C TYR A 732 21.91 0.37 11.84
N VAL A 733 22.77 -0.40 11.18
CA VAL A 733 22.54 -1.84 10.98
C VAL A 733 22.63 -2.52 12.34
N TRP A 734 21.49 -3.06 12.79
CA TRP A 734 21.42 -3.71 14.11
C TRP A 734 21.73 -5.20 14.04
N ASP A 735 21.21 -5.89 13.03
CA ASP A 735 21.45 -7.31 12.82
C ASP A 735 22.24 -7.56 11.53
N PRO A 736 23.52 -7.97 11.61
CA PRO A 736 24.35 -8.23 10.43
C PRO A 736 23.80 -9.35 9.53
N VAL A 737 23.06 -10.31 10.07
CA VAL A 737 22.40 -11.37 9.29
C VAL A 737 21.26 -10.79 8.43
N SER A 738 20.64 -9.74 8.90
CA SER A 738 19.60 -8.99 8.19
C SER A 738 20.14 -8.06 7.13
N TYR A 739 21.46 -7.85 7.07
CA TYR A 739 22.12 -7.00 6.08
C TYR A 739 21.78 -7.41 4.65
N THR A 740 21.55 -8.68 4.42
CA THR A 740 21.10 -9.22 3.12
C THR A 740 19.78 -8.60 2.65
N HIS A 741 18.81 -8.45 3.56
CA HIS A 741 17.52 -7.84 3.24
C HIS A 741 17.64 -6.32 3.11
N LEU A 742 18.42 -5.70 4.00
CA LEU A 742 18.72 -4.27 3.93
C LEU A 742 19.42 -3.90 2.62
N ARG A 743 20.42 -4.65 2.23
CA ARG A 743 21.19 -4.40 1.02
C ARG A 743 20.36 -4.49 -0.26
N ALA A 744 19.30 -5.31 -0.27
CA ALA A 744 18.34 -5.34 -1.35
C ALA A 744 17.51 -4.04 -1.47
N HIS A 745 17.36 -3.31 -0.35
CA HIS A 745 16.72 -1.99 -0.29
C HIS A 745 17.72 -0.82 -0.41
N GLU A 746 19.03 -1.09 -0.29
CA GLU A 746 20.07 -0.07 -0.43
C GLU A 746 20.18 0.39 -1.88
N THR A 747 19.51 1.46 -2.20
CA THR A 747 19.87 2.32 -3.30
C THR A 747 20.52 3.58 -2.70
N GLU A 748 21.85 3.56 -2.50
CA GLU A 748 22.67 4.70 -2.07
C GLU A 748 22.35 5.33 -0.69
N LEU A 749 21.76 4.59 0.24
CA LEU A 749 21.75 4.99 1.63
C LEU A 749 23.12 4.59 2.24
N HIS A 750 23.94 5.57 2.54
CA HIS A 750 25.14 5.38 3.34
C HIS A 750 24.69 4.98 4.76
N LEU A 751 24.57 3.67 4.99
CA LEU A 751 24.56 3.12 6.34
C LEU A 751 26.02 3.18 6.83
N VAL A 752 26.29 4.04 7.76
CA VAL A 752 27.61 4.19 8.37
C VAL A 752 27.85 3.08 9.38
#